data_5e4424f42dc7df4f263dde94b1be334b
#
_entry.id   5e4424f42dc7df4f263dde94b1be334b
#
_cell.length_a   1.000
_cell.length_b   1.000
_cell.length_c   1.000
_cell.angle_alpha   90.00
_cell.angle_beta   90.00
_cell.angle_gamma   90.00
#
_symmetry.space_group_name_H-M   'P 1'
#
loop_
_entity.id
_entity.type
_entity.pdbx_description
1 polymer ?
#
loop_
_entity_poly.entity_id
_entity_poly.type
_entity_poly.pdbx_seq_one_letter_code
_entity_poly.pdbx_strand_id
1 'polypeptide(L)'
;MKRSVTFRDFDTRRMVSHAEYLPGTDELIYADSVWDEAANRRVGRIVLRQVQSGRETVVTDAPGCGNPLLSPDGKKLLYLAAAQGGRQLFVKPLNGEAAQLTSMRRGVMDPQWSPDGEWIVFTSFAADGEDEASLTSPAQQQADDPLAPVMITDFGYKFDGLGFARPEVMQLWVVPADGSKRPKRITSGASNFMHAAFAPDSRHVVCESNLFCDKANGIATDVLCVDVETCEITRVTEDKPVVSYPNPVRPIFTADGEHLIIGILDVEDQKKGTYPSCSLRRVPLGGGEMEKLSEKTPECYDNVQFAYNANCGSGLEKVRLSSDGKAVLFHAGYRGQGRIYRLELDGDRRPVPLTSGKYAYNGMGVPKDGHVLVARCETGRPETLCLMDEKTGGVRELFCPAEKLLEEAEVSAAEDFFFTTLDGKSEVHGFCLPPAHREDGKKYPCIVYVHGGPHPFYTYGFDLEMQAFAGAGFGVLYCNPRGSSGYGDEHRQLHYAFDGSAYTDILQFVSESCRRFDWIDPGRLGLTGGSYGGYMTNYAATRCSIFKAYVTQRSIANELIGYASSDMQGNSSEFSDFGAFMDHEIDRSVICGMEKVDAPFLILHGQDDLRCPVEGAHQLFVALKDSHPEDFPVKMVIYPHVSHNQPQESRQRAHYYQTMLGWFRKYL
;
A
#
# COMPACT_ATOMS: atom_id res chain seq x y z
N MET A 1 -6.79 35.43 -2.43
CA MET A 1 -7.02 34.19 -3.24
C MET A 1 -5.97 33.20 -2.79
N LYS A 2 -6.36 31.97 -2.46
CA LYS A 2 -5.40 30.90 -2.11
C LYS A 2 -4.58 30.52 -3.35
N ARG A 3 -3.32 30.08 -3.15
CA ARG A 3 -2.50 29.54 -4.24
C ARG A 3 -3.05 28.21 -4.74
N SER A 4 -2.63 27.77 -5.91
CA SER A 4 -2.88 26.41 -6.38
C SER A 4 -2.03 25.39 -5.61
N VAL A 5 -2.54 24.16 -5.47
CA VAL A 5 -1.73 23.00 -5.09
C VAL A 5 -0.71 22.71 -6.21
N THR A 6 0.48 22.35 -5.84
CA THR A 6 1.59 22.04 -6.74
C THR A 6 2.27 20.72 -6.37
N PHE A 7 3.07 20.16 -7.26
CA PHE A 7 3.87 18.96 -6.94
C PHE A 7 4.92 19.18 -5.84
N ARG A 8 5.31 20.44 -5.53
CA ARG A 8 6.17 20.74 -4.38
C ARG A 8 5.50 20.43 -3.05
N ASP A 9 4.17 20.44 -3.00
CA ASP A 9 3.42 20.13 -1.79
C ASP A 9 3.60 18.65 -1.34
N PHE A 10 4.09 17.76 -2.22
CA PHE A 10 4.56 16.43 -1.82
C PHE A 10 5.72 16.50 -0.82
N ASP A 11 6.62 17.45 -1.01
CA ASP A 11 7.77 17.63 -0.14
C ASP A 11 7.43 18.46 1.09
N THR A 12 6.69 19.55 0.92
CA THR A 12 6.49 20.56 1.94
C THR A 12 5.33 20.29 2.89
N ARG A 13 4.33 19.47 2.49
CA ARG A 13 3.24 19.13 3.41
C ARG A 13 3.75 18.36 4.62
N ARG A 14 3.15 18.61 5.76
CA ARG A 14 3.35 17.82 6.96
C ARG A 14 2.74 16.42 6.78
N MET A 15 3.46 15.38 7.19
CA MET A 15 3.01 14.01 7.17
C MET A 15 3.11 13.39 8.55
N VAL A 16 2.07 12.68 8.96
CA VAL A 16 2.00 11.96 10.24
C VAL A 16 1.81 10.48 9.97
N SER A 17 2.48 9.65 10.76
CA SER A 17 2.36 8.20 10.69
C SER A 17 2.44 7.56 12.07
N HIS A 18 2.00 6.30 12.20
CA HIS A 18 2.07 5.53 13.45
C HIS A 18 1.50 6.32 14.64
N ALA A 19 0.33 6.92 14.44
CA ALA A 19 -0.31 7.69 15.47
C ALA A 19 -1.01 6.79 16.50
N GLU A 20 -0.88 7.14 17.79
CA GLU A 20 -1.51 6.45 18.90
C GLU A 20 -2.19 7.47 19.82
N TYR A 21 -3.42 7.19 20.24
CA TYR A 21 -4.15 8.02 21.20
C TYR A 21 -3.92 7.50 22.61
N LEU A 22 -3.60 8.40 23.54
CA LEU A 22 -3.40 8.09 24.94
C LEU A 22 -4.67 8.41 25.73
N PRO A 23 -5.51 7.41 26.05
CA PRO A 23 -6.74 7.62 26.79
C PRO A 23 -6.48 8.20 28.17
N GLY A 24 -7.39 9.05 28.63
CA GLY A 24 -7.31 9.71 29.93
C GLY A 24 -6.39 10.92 29.98
N THR A 25 -5.55 11.15 28.94
CA THR A 25 -4.64 12.31 28.88
C THR A 25 -5.04 13.34 27.83
N ASP A 26 -5.93 12.99 26.90
CA ASP A 26 -6.30 13.76 25.70
C ASP A 26 -5.07 14.09 24.82
N GLU A 27 -4.15 13.13 24.70
CA GLU A 27 -2.90 13.28 23.97
C GLU A 27 -2.79 12.28 22.80
N LEU A 28 -2.07 12.72 21.76
CA LEU A 28 -1.64 11.88 20.62
C LEU A 28 -0.12 11.81 20.61
N ILE A 29 0.43 10.61 20.41
CA ILE A 29 1.83 10.42 20.02
C ILE A 29 1.89 9.96 18.57
N TYR A 30 2.84 10.46 17.80
CA TYR A 30 2.98 10.09 16.39
C TYR A 30 4.38 10.39 15.84
N ALA A 31 4.75 9.70 14.80
CA ALA A 31 5.87 10.08 13.96
C ALA A 31 5.45 11.22 13.05
N ASP A 32 6.17 12.32 13.09
CA ASP A 32 5.95 13.54 12.32
C ASP A 32 7.09 13.75 11.34
N SER A 33 6.76 14.05 10.09
CA SER A 33 7.72 14.35 9.04
C SER A 33 7.43 15.72 8.47
N VAL A 34 8.36 16.64 8.69
CA VAL A 34 8.28 18.03 8.25
C VAL A 34 9.39 18.34 7.26
N TRP A 35 9.15 19.34 6.40
CA TRP A 35 10.16 19.83 5.48
C TRP A 35 11.09 20.81 6.19
N ASP A 36 12.40 20.58 6.10
CA ASP A 36 13.43 21.50 6.53
C ASP A 36 13.96 22.27 5.30
N GLU A 37 13.60 23.54 5.20
CA GLU A 37 13.99 24.40 4.08
C GLU A 37 15.52 24.61 3.99
N ALA A 38 16.20 24.69 5.15
CA ALA A 38 17.65 24.90 5.18
C ALA A 38 18.43 23.65 4.73
N ALA A 39 17.98 22.48 5.16
CA ALA A 39 18.55 21.21 4.78
C ALA A 39 18.04 20.70 3.41
N ASN A 40 16.99 21.32 2.86
CA ASN A 40 16.27 20.91 1.65
C ASN A 40 15.89 19.41 1.66
N ARG A 41 15.39 18.94 2.80
CA ARG A 41 14.97 17.54 3.00
C ARG A 41 13.88 17.41 4.06
N ARG A 42 13.23 16.26 4.08
CA ARG A 42 12.34 15.92 5.19
C ARG A 42 13.14 15.52 6.43
N VAL A 43 12.66 15.96 7.58
CA VAL A 43 13.19 15.61 8.90
C VAL A 43 12.09 14.92 9.69
N GLY A 44 12.42 13.73 10.21
CA GLY A 44 11.53 12.97 11.08
C GLY A 44 11.71 13.37 12.54
N ARG A 45 10.61 13.37 13.29
CA ARG A 45 10.58 13.54 14.75
C ARG A 45 9.41 12.78 15.35
N ILE A 46 9.46 12.45 16.61
CA ILE A 46 8.30 11.90 17.34
C ILE A 46 7.75 13.00 18.24
N VAL A 47 6.45 13.19 18.15
CA VAL A 47 5.76 14.33 18.79
C VAL A 47 4.64 13.82 19.68
N LEU A 48 4.52 14.39 20.87
CA LEU A 48 3.38 14.31 21.76
C LEU A 48 2.54 15.58 21.57
N ARG A 49 1.25 15.43 21.24
CA ARG A 49 0.32 16.54 21.01
C ARG A 49 -0.87 16.46 21.94
N GLN A 50 -1.14 17.52 22.66
CA GLN A 50 -2.41 17.69 23.37
C GLN A 50 -3.52 18.07 22.36
N VAL A 51 -4.56 17.27 22.30
CA VAL A 51 -5.62 17.40 21.28
C VAL A 51 -6.35 18.73 21.42
N GLN A 52 -6.81 19.10 22.62
CA GLN A 52 -7.62 20.30 22.84
C GLN A 52 -6.84 21.59 22.62
N SER A 53 -5.64 21.70 23.17
CA SER A 53 -4.84 22.93 23.08
C SER A 53 -4.00 23.02 21.80
N GLY A 54 -3.81 21.91 21.09
CA GLY A 54 -2.91 21.81 19.94
C GLY A 54 -1.42 21.94 20.31
N ARG A 55 -1.07 21.97 21.60
CA ARG A 55 0.31 22.07 22.07
C ARG A 55 1.09 20.81 21.71
N GLU A 56 2.24 20.99 21.08
CA GLU A 56 3.15 19.92 20.69
C GLU A 56 4.44 19.95 21.51
N THR A 57 4.91 18.75 21.88
CA THR A 57 6.20 18.55 22.53
C THR A 57 6.98 17.52 21.72
N VAL A 58 8.17 17.87 21.25
CA VAL A 58 9.05 16.93 20.57
C VAL A 58 9.62 15.96 21.61
N VAL A 59 9.30 14.68 21.46
CA VAL A 59 9.78 13.61 22.34
C VAL A 59 11.19 13.20 21.94
N THR A 60 11.45 13.13 20.62
CA THR A 60 12.77 12.91 20.04
C THR A 60 12.80 13.38 18.59
N ASP A 61 13.95 13.89 18.15
CA ASP A 61 14.30 14.27 16.79
C ASP A 61 15.55 13.53 16.29
N ALA A 62 15.87 12.40 16.93
CA ALA A 62 17.00 11.56 16.55
C ALA A 62 16.93 11.23 15.05
N PRO A 63 18.06 11.24 14.33
CA PRO A 63 18.09 11.01 12.89
C PRO A 63 17.37 9.72 12.50
N GLY A 64 16.44 9.83 11.52
CA GLY A 64 15.65 8.67 11.05
C GLY A 64 14.68 8.08 12.06
N CYS A 65 14.33 8.81 13.13
CA CYS A 65 13.38 8.34 14.12
C CYS A 65 11.97 8.18 13.52
N GLY A 66 11.26 7.14 13.99
CA GLY A 66 9.91 6.80 13.54
C GLY A 66 9.39 5.54 14.21
N ASN A 67 8.21 5.08 13.81
CA ASN A 67 7.53 3.92 14.40
C ASN A 67 7.40 4.01 15.93
N PRO A 68 6.80 5.08 16.48
CA PRO A 68 6.55 5.17 17.91
C PRO A 68 5.53 4.09 18.33
N LEU A 69 5.86 3.35 19.38
CA LEU A 69 4.99 2.34 20.00
C LEU A 69 5.06 2.53 21.52
N LEU A 70 3.92 2.77 22.14
CA LEU A 70 3.86 2.86 23.60
C LEU A 70 3.94 1.48 24.24
N SER A 71 4.61 1.40 25.40
CA SER A 71 4.54 0.22 26.24
C SER A 71 3.09 -0.05 26.69
N PRO A 72 2.71 -1.28 27.05
CA PRO A 72 1.34 -1.59 27.48
C PRO A 72 0.86 -0.74 28.66
N ASP A 73 1.76 -0.33 29.55
CA ASP A 73 1.47 0.56 30.68
C ASP A 73 1.48 2.06 30.32
N GLY A 74 1.81 2.40 29.06
CA GLY A 74 1.84 3.76 28.55
C GLY A 74 2.98 4.65 29.05
N LYS A 75 4.00 4.10 29.76
CA LYS A 75 5.05 4.89 30.39
C LYS A 75 6.34 5.01 29.58
N LYS A 76 6.57 4.07 28.66
CA LYS A 76 7.77 4.03 27.81
C LYS A 76 7.38 4.11 26.34
N LEU A 77 8.24 4.75 25.57
CA LEU A 77 8.17 4.81 24.11
C LEU A 77 9.25 3.93 23.51
N LEU A 78 8.85 2.96 22.69
CA LEU A 78 9.71 2.22 21.77
C LEU A 78 9.70 2.95 20.41
N TYR A 79 10.86 3.10 19.78
CA TYR A 79 10.95 3.68 18.44
C TYR A 79 12.19 3.20 17.70
N LEU A 80 12.19 3.36 16.39
CA LEU A 80 13.33 3.12 15.53
C LEU A 80 14.04 4.46 15.26
N ALA A 81 15.38 4.44 15.27
CA ALA A 81 16.20 5.58 14.84
C ALA A 81 17.47 5.09 14.15
N ALA A 82 18.08 5.96 13.33
CA ALA A 82 19.31 5.64 12.61
C ALA A 82 20.49 5.54 13.58
N ALA A 83 21.22 4.42 13.48
CA ALA A 83 22.49 4.19 14.18
C ALA A 83 23.39 3.31 13.31
N GLN A 84 24.55 2.90 13.82
CA GLN A 84 25.41 1.99 13.08
C GLN A 84 24.70 0.66 12.77
N GLY A 85 24.80 0.19 11.54
CA GLY A 85 24.11 -1.01 11.06
C GLY A 85 22.69 -0.75 10.51
N GLY A 86 22.24 0.50 10.45
CA GLY A 86 20.92 0.88 9.96
C GLY A 86 19.99 1.41 11.06
N ARG A 87 18.69 1.20 10.94
CA ARG A 87 17.74 1.59 11.99
C ARG A 87 17.82 0.60 13.15
N GLN A 88 17.90 1.12 14.37
CA GLN A 88 18.01 0.35 15.61
C GLN A 88 16.85 0.66 16.56
N LEU A 89 16.61 -0.22 17.55
CA LEU A 89 15.61 -0.01 18.60
C LEU A 89 16.13 0.90 19.68
N PHE A 90 15.30 1.85 20.07
CA PHE A 90 15.48 2.72 21.22
C PHE A 90 14.25 2.65 22.12
N VAL A 91 14.47 2.63 23.43
CA VAL A 91 13.41 2.78 24.43
C VAL A 91 13.67 4.04 25.23
N LYS A 92 12.63 4.82 25.44
CA LYS A 92 12.67 6.07 26.20
C LYS A 92 11.51 6.10 27.19
N PRO A 93 11.75 6.20 28.51
CA PRO A 93 10.70 6.64 29.42
C PRO A 93 10.18 8.01 28.96
N LEU A 94 8.87 8.25 29.00
CA LEU A 94 8.31 9.52 28.49
C LEU A 94 8.94 10.76 29.15
N ASN A 95 9.35 10.61 30.42
CA ASN A 95 10.01 11.67 31.21
C ASN A 95 11.50 11.39 31.48
N GLY A 96 12.19 10.57 30.63
CA GLY A 96 13.56 10.15 30.86
C GLY A 96 14.43 10.22 29.61
N GLU A 97 15.65 9.72 29.72
CA GLU A 97 16.60 9.62 28.61
C GLU A 97 16.36 8.35 27.78
N ALA A 98 16.67 8.42 26.49
CA ALA A 98 16.59 7.30 25.59
C ALA A 98 17.77 6.34 25.74
N ALA A 99 17.51 5.05 25.68
CA ALA A 99 18.52 3.99 25.64
C ALA A 99 18.41 3.22 24.32
N GLN A 100 19.54 3.00 23.66
CA GLN A 100 19.64 2.13 22.50
C GLN A 100 19.64 0.66 22.98
N LEU A 101 18.69 -0.15 22.49
CA LEU A 101 18.57 -1.56 22.87
C LEU A 101 19.31 -2.52 21.94
N THR A 102 19.46 -2.16 20.68
CA THR A 102 20.01 -3.06 19.66
C THR A 102 21.18 -2.42 18.92
N SER A 103 22.08 -3.29 18.42
CA SER A 103 23.17 -2.93 17.51
C SER A 103 23.25 -3.97 16.41
N MET A 104 22.10 -4.23 15.76
CA MET A 104 21.98 -5.25 14.72
C MET A 104 22.74 -4.82 13.46
N ARG A 105 23.54 -5.73 12.90
CA ARG A 105 24.36 -5.49 11.69
C ARG A 105 23.51 -5.06 10.48
N ARG A 106 22.30 -5.61 10.35
CA ARG A 106 21.37 -5.36 9.23
C ARG A 106 20.12 -4.59 9.63
N GLY A 107 20.23 -3.83 10.75
CA GLY A 107 19.12 -3.04 11.26
C GLY A 107 17.98 -3.87 11.84
N VAL A 108 16.91 -3.18 12.19
CA VAL A 108 15.72 -3.74 12.83
C VAL A 108 14.47 -3.30 12.09
N MET A 109 13.50 -4.19 11.98
CA MET A 109 12.19 -3.95 11.38
C MET A 109 11.09 -4.49 12.30
N ASP A 110 9.89 -3.94 12.16
CA ASP A 110 8.63 -4.45 12.70
C ASP A 110 8.66 -4.82 14.19
N PRO A 111 9.06 -3.91 15.09
CA PRO A 111 9.12 -4.20 16.52
C PRO A 111 7.73 -4.26 17.15
N GLN A 112 7.55 -5.14 18.16
CA GLN A 112 6.34 -5.24 18.96
C GLN A 112 6.69 -5.46 20.44
N TRP A 113 5.92 -4.84 21.34
CA TRP A 113 5.99 -5.10 22.77
C TRP A 113 5.36 -6.44 23.14
N SER A 114 5.90 -7.11 24.16
CA SER A 114 5.17 -8.14 24.87
C SER A 114 4.05 -7.51 25.73
N PRO A 115 2.94 -8.23 26.01
CA PRO A 115 1.85 -7.73 26.84
C PRO A 115 2.25 -7.28 28.25
N ASP A 116 3.26 -7.92 28.86
CA ASP A 116 3.81 -7.53 30.18
C ASP A 116 4.77 -6.33 30.10
N GLY A 117 5.19 -5.89 28.88
CA GLY A 117 6.12 -4.79 28.67
C GLY A 117 7.57 -5.10 29.01
N GLU A 118 7.92 -6.37 29.24
CA GLU A 118 9.27 -6.80 29.61
C GLU A 118 10.13 -7.17 28.40
N TRP A 119 9.52 -7.52 27.27
CA TRP A 119 10.19 -7.97 26.05
C TRP A 119 9.76 -7.18 24.82
N ILE A 120 10.65 -7.20 23.82
CA ILE A 120 10.36 -6.69 22.46
C ILE A 120 10.73 -7.79 21.47
N VAL A 121 9.80 -8.18 20.59
CA VAL A 121 10.07 -8.99 19.42
C VAL A 121 10.28 -8.08 18.20
N PHE A 122 11.19 -8.46 17.32
CA PHE A 122 11.48 -7.71 16.10
C PHE A 122 12.05 -8.61 15.01
N THR A 123 12.08 -8.12 13.80
CA THR A 123 12.66 -8.79 12.63
C THR A 123 14.00 -8.18 12.25
N SER A 124 14.98 -9.02 11.92
CA SER A 124 16.25 -8.64 11.31
C SER A 124 16.75 -9.73 10.38
N PHE A 125 17.49 -9.36 9.32
CA PHE A 125 18.01 -10.30 8.37
C PHE A 125 19.21 -11.09 8.95
N ALA A 126 19.23 -12.41 8.68
CA ALA A 126 20.33 -13.31 9.00
C ALA A 126 20.45 -14.41 7.96
N ALA A 127 21.67 -14.83 7.64
CA ALA A 127 21.90 -16.03 6.86
C ALA A 127 21.79 -17.28 7.74
N ASP A 128 21.50 -18.43 7.12
CA ASP A 128 21.50 -19.70 7.84
C ASP A 128 22.90 -20.01 8.38
N GLY A 129 22.96 -20.45 9.63
CA GLY A 129 24.23 -20.76 10.33
C GLY A 129 25.09 -19.54 10.70
N GLU A 130 24.65 -18.30 10.41
CA GLU A 130 25.39 -17.10 10.81
C GLU A 130 25.37 -16.89 12.32
N ASP A 131 26.55 -16.58 12.91
CA ASP A 131 26.74 -16.44 14.34
C ASP A 131 26.02 -15.20 14.90
N GLU A 132 25.24 -15.39 15.98
CA GLU A 132 24.49 -14.30 16.62
C GLU A 132 25.38 -13.17 17.15
N ALA A 133 26.57 -13.50 17.67
CA ALA A 133 27.49 -12.49 18.19
C ALA A 133 27.99 -11.55 17.08
N SER A 134 28.18 -12.07 15.88
CA SER A 134 28.57 -11.27 14.71
C SER A 134 27.43 -10.36 14.22
N LEU A 135 26.18 -10.82 14.33
CA LEU A 135 24.98 -10.09 13.92
C LEU A 135 24.57 -8.99 14.88
N THR A 136 24.87 -9.17 16.17
CA THR A 136 24.54 -8.21 17.24
C THR A 136 25.65 -7.23 17.57
N SER A 137 26.75 -7.20 16.78
CA SER A 137 27.90 -6.31 16.98
C SER A 137 28.08 -5.36 15.79
N PRO A 138 28.21 -4.06 16.02
CA PRO A 138 28.43 -3.09 14.96
C PRO A 138 29.84 -3.14 14.34
N ALA A 139 30.77 -3.90 14.91
CA ALA A 139 32.20 -3.75 14.64
C ALA A 139 32.71 -4.34 13.32
N GLN A 140 31.92 -5.08 12.56
CA GLN A 140 32.37 -5.71 11.30
C GLN A 140 31.30 -5.66 10.21
N GLN A 141 31.00 -4.48 9.70
CA GLN A 141 30.39 -4.41 8.37
C GLN A 141 31.49 -4.65 7.34
N GLN A 142 31.66 -5.90 6.92
CA GLN A 142 32.23 -6.17 5.62
C GLN A 142 31.16 -5.74 4.61
N ALA A 143 31.43 -4.70 3.83
CA ALA A 143 30.56 -4.34 2.72
C ALA A 143 30.39 -5.58 1.82
N ASP A 144 29.18 -5.85 1.37
CA ASP A 144 28.94 -6.88 0.36
C ASP A 144 29.91 -6.61 -0.80
N ASP A 145 30.58 -7.65 -1.29
CA ASP A 145 31.43 -7.51 -2.46
C ASP A 145 30.52 -7.16 -3.67
N PRO A 146 30.63 -5.92 -4.20
CA PRO A 146 29.77 -5.51 -5.32
C PRO A 146 30.05 -6.30 -6.61
N LEU A 147 31.12 -7.09 -6.63
CA LEU A 147 31.51 -7.95 -7.74
C LEU A 147 31.14 -9.42 -7.50
N ALA A 148 30.57 -9.77 -6.36
CA ALA A 148 30.16 -11.14 -6.08
C ALA A 148 29.04 -11.56 -7.04
N PRO A 149 29.17 -12.72 -7.73
CA PRO A 149 28.13 -13.23 -8.60
C PRO A 149 26.91 -13.67 -7.79
N VAL A 150 25.71 -13.40 -8.31
CA VAL A 150 24.45 -13.91 -7.75
C VAL A 150 24.17 -15.28 -8.37
N MET A 151 24.08 -16.33 -7.54
CA MET A 151 23.68 -17.67 -7.97
C MET A 151 22.18 -17.85 -7.73
N ILE A 152 21.43 -18.22 -8.77
CA ILE A 152 19.99 -18.39 -8.77
C ILE A 152 19.68 -19.86 -9.10
N THR A 153 18.98 -20.54 -8.19
CA THR A 153 18.57 -21.95 -8.33
C THR A 153 17.06 -22.14 -8.22
N ASP A 154 16.35 -21.15 -7.67
CA ASP A 154 14.94 -21.26 -7.31
C ASP A 154 14.13 -20.06 -7.83
N PHE A 155 12.82 -20.22 -7.91
CA PHE A 155 11.87 -19.12 -8.12
C PHE A 155 11.89 -18.16 -6.91
N GLY A 156 11.36 -16.93 -7.10
CA GLY A 156 11.38 -15.93 -6.04
C GLY A 156 12.76 -15.34 -5.79
N TYR A 157 13.62 -15.34 -6.82
CA TYR A 157 15.01 -14.88 -6.74
C TYR A 157 15.19 -13.37 -6.75
N LYS A 158 14.11 -12.61 -6.93
CA LYS A 158 14.13 -11.15 -6.88
C LYS A 158 12.77 -10.60 -6.44
N PHE A 159 12.79 -9.42 -5.84
CA PHE A 159 11.60 -8.72 -5.40
C PHE A 159 11.74 -7.23 -5.67
N ASP A 160 10.69 -6.59 -6.16
CA ASP A 160 10.69 -5.16 -6.42
C ASP A 160 10.96 -4.36 -5.14
N GLY A 161 11.85 -3.38 -5.25
CA GLY A 161 12.31 -2.57 -4.12
C GLY A 161 13.35 -3.24 -3.21
N LEU A 162 13.54 -4.57 -3.31
CA LEU A 162 14.54 -5.31 -2.53
C LEU A 162 15.73 -5.80 -3.38
N GLY A 163 15.53 -5.95 -4.71
CA GLY A 163 16.55 -6.46 -5.60
C GLY A 163 16.56 -7.99 -5.67
N PHE A 164 17.73 -8.56 -6.00
CA PHE A 164 17.91 -10.02 -6.03
C PHE A 164 17.90 -10.60 -4.62
N ALA A 165 17.29 -11.79 -4.51
CA ALA A 165 17.25 -12.53 -3.25
C ALA A 165 18.68 -12.82 -2.76
N ARG A 166 18.89 -12.60 -1.51
CA ARG A 166 20.16 -12.83 -0.81
C ARG A 166 20.04 -14.08 0.07
N PRO A 167 21.16 -14.67 0.50
CA PRO A 167 21.12 -15.80 1.44
C PRO A 167 20.54 -15.40 2.80
N GLU A 168 20.49 -14.10 3.11
CA GLU A 168 19.88 -13.61 4.33
C GLU A 168 18.38 -13.54 4.20
N VAL A 169 17.69 -14.11 5.19
CA VAL A 169 16.23 -14.11 5.30
C VAL A 169 15.81 -13.38 6.58
N MET A 170 14.56 -12.97 6.63
CA MET A 170 13.99 -12.33 7.83
C MET A 170 13.87 -13.36 8.95
N GLN A 171 14.52 -13.09 10.10
CA GLN A 171 14.47 -13.90 11.30
C GLN A 171 13.88 -13.11 12.46
N LEU A 172 13.23 -13.81 13.40
CA LEU A 172 12.70 -13.21 14.61
C LEU A 172 13.74 -13.18 15.72
N TRP A 173 13.76 -12.05 16.39
CA TRP A 173 14.64 -11.76 17.51
C TRP A 173 13.84 -11.22 18.67
N VAL A 174 14.29 -11.46 19.88
CA VAL A 174 13.74 -10.86 21.10
C VAL A 174 14.83 -10.17 21.90
N VAL A 175 14.47 -9.09 22.59
CA VAL A 175 15.37 -8.35 23.47
C VAL A 175 14.60 -7.89 24.72
N PRO A 176 15.20 -7.96 25.95
CA PRO A 176 14.60 -7.36 27.13
C PRO A 176 14.46 -5.86 26.98
N ALA A 177 13.30 -5.32 27.37
CA ALA A 177 12.98 -3.89 27.25
C ALA A 177 13.84 -2.98 28.16
N ASP A 178 14.52 -3.54 29.14
CA ASP A 178 15.47 -2.86 30.02
C ASP A 178 16.92 -2.83 29.49
N GLY A 179 17.18 -3.52 28.35
CA GLY A 179 18.51 -3.62 27.78
C GLY A 179 19.48 -4.48 28.57
N SER A 180 19.03 -5.26 29.53
CA SER A 180 19.88 -6.09 30.43
C SER A 180 20.63 -7.21 29.71
N LYS A 181 20.14 -7.63 28.53
CA LYS A 181 20.75 -8.67 27.69
C LYS A 181 20.79 -8.23 26.23
N ARG A 182 21.69 -8.84 25.46
CA ARG A 182 21.73 -8.70 24.00
C ARG A 182 20.52 -9.39 23.35
N PRO A 183 20.15 -8.98 22.11
CA PRO A 183 19.13 -9.68 21.34
C PRO A 183 19.45 -11.17 21.19
N LYS A 184 18.42 -12.01 21.34
CA LYS A 184 18.44 -13.45 21.10
C LYS A 184 17.64 -13.76 19.85
N ARG A 185 18.19 -14.56 18.94
CA ARG A 185 17.47 -15.08 17.78
C ARG A 185 16.57 -16.25 18.21
N ILE A 186 15.29 -16.21 17.87
CA ILE A 186 14.31 -17.25 18.22
C ILE A 186 13.87 -18.11 17.03
N THR A 187 14.30 -17.76 15.81
CA THR A 187 14.08 -18.57 14.60
C THR A 187 15.39 -18.72 13.82
N SER A 188 15.48 -19.74 12.96
CA SER A 188 16.67 -20.03 12.16
C SER A 188 16.29 -20.74 10.86
N GLY A 189 17.28 -20.95 9.98
CA GLY A 189 17.10 -21.60 8.69
C GLY A 189 16.95 -20.61 7.53
N ALA A 190 16.60 -21.14 6.35
CA ALA A 190 16.55 -20.41 5.08
C ALA A 190 15.12 -19.91 4.73
N SER A 191 14.26 -19.73 5.73
CA SER A 191 12.88 -19.26 5.56
C SER A 191 12.68 -17.90 6.20
N ASN A 192 11.78 -17.11 5.63
CA ASN A 192 11.39 -15.83 6.20
C ASN A 192 10.38 -16.01 7.34
N PHE A 193 10.54 -15.24 8.41
CA PHE A 193 9.60 -15.11 9.51
C PHE A 193 9.23 -13.64 9.67
N MET A 194 7.95 -13.32 9.66
CA MET A 194 7.47 -11.93 9.63
C MET A 194 6.15 -11.77 10.37
N HIS A 195 5.69 -10.54 10.53
CA HIS A 195 4.42 -10.16 11.16
C HIS A 195 4.23 -10.75 12.56
N ALA A 196 5.29 -10.70 13.38
CA ALA A 196 5.29 -11.27 14.71
C ALA A 196 4.34 -10.54 15.67
N ALA A 197 3.66 -11.32 16.53
CA ALA A 197 2.88 -10.82 17.66
C ALA A 197 3.06 -11.71 18.88
N PHE A 198 3.25 -11.11 20.06
CA PHE A 198 3.27 -11.88 21.31
C PHE A 198 1.89 -12.41 21.67
N ALA A 199 1.85 -13.63 22.20
CA ALA A 199 0.70 -14.16 22.90
C ALA A 199 0.46 -13.42 24.23
N PRO A 200 -0.76 -13.47 24.79
CA PRO A 200 -1.07 -12.84 26.07
C PRO A 200 -0.18 -13.29 27.24
N ASP A 201 0.42 -14.47 27.13
CA ASP A 201 1.34 -15.02 28.12
C ASP A 201 2.76 -14.43 28.09
N SER A 202 3.05 -13.53 27.11
CA SER A 202 4.37 -12.90 26.90
C SER A 202 5.51 -13.90 26.65
N ARG A 203 5.22 -15.17 26.42
CA ARG A 203 6.17 -16.25 26.19
C ARG A 203 6.14 -16.78 24.76
N HIS A 204 4.96 -16.92 24.20
CA HIS A 204 4.80 -17.37 22.83
C HIS A 204 4.70 -16.20 21.85
N VAL A 205 5.27 -16.38 20.68
CA VAL A 205 5.20 -15.42 19.56
C VAL A 205 4.59 -16.12 18.37
N VAL A 206 3.50 -15.59 17.83
CA VAL A 206 2.98 -16.03 16.53
C VAL A 206 3.56 -15.20 15.41
N CYS A 207 3.77 -15.83 14.26
CA CYS A 207 4.32 -15.18 13.07
C CYS A 207 3.85 -15.88 11.80
N GLU A 208 4.07 -15.24 10.66
CA GLU A 208 3.95 -15.86 9.35
C GLU A 208 5.30 -16.33 8.84
N SER A 209 5.34 -17.49 8.16
CA SER A 209 6.55 -18.02 7.56
C SER A 209 6.25 -18.93 6.37
N ASN A 210 7.19 -19.00 5.43
CA ASN A 210 7.15 -19.95 4.33
C ASN A 210 7.91 -21.26 4.64
N LEU A 211 8.16 -21.56 5.92
CA LEU A 211 8.97 -22.70 6.36
C LEU A 211 8.43 -24.05 5.85
N PHE A 212 7.11 -24.22 5.86
CA PHE A 212 6.44 -25.47 5.45
C PHE A 212 5.75 -25.36 4.08
N CYS A 213 5.90 -24.25 3.39
CA CYS A 213 5.27 -24.02 2.09
C CYS A 213 6.18 -24.44 0.95
N ASP A 214 5.57 -24.92 -0.15
CA ASP A 214 6.31 -25.17 -1.38
C ASP A 214 6.84 -23.84 -1.93
N LYS A 215 8.16 -23.74 -2.02
CA LYS A 215 8.86 -22.54 -2.52
C LYS A 215 8.50 -22.21 -3.98
N ALA A 216 8.01 -23.18 -4.76
CA ALA A 216 7.54 -22.93 -6.12
C ALA A 216 6.27 -22.04 -6.16
N ASN A 217 5.50 -21.97 -5.08
CA ASN A 217 4.29 -21.14 -4.97
C ASN A 217 4.53 -19.81 -4.22
N GLY A 218 5.73 -19.32 -4.17
CA GLY A 218 6.30 -18.01 -3.74
C GLY A 218 5.55 -17.08 -2.78
N ILE A 219 4.25 -17.21 -2.62
CA ILE A 219 3.37 -16.30 -1.85
C ILE A 219 2.66 -17.01 -0.68
N ALA A 220 2.73 -18.35 -0.61
CA ALA A 220 2.09 -19.09 0.46
C ALA A 220 2.92 -19.02 1.75
N THR A 221 2.25 -18.76 2.85
CA THR A 221 2.82 -18.76 4.21
C THR A 221 1.98 -19.60 5.15
N ASP A 222 2.57 -20.00 6.26
CA ASP A 222 1.89 -20.58 7.41
C ASP A 222 1.92 -19.62 8.58
N VAL A 223 0.96 -19.76 9.47
CA VAL A 223 1.05 -19.17 10.81
C VAL A 223 1.72 -20.17 11.73
N LEU A 224 2.78 -19.73 12.37
CA LEU A 224 3.60 -20.50 13.29
C LEU A 224 3.53 -19.88 14.69
N CYS A 225 3.67 -20.73 15.72
CA CYS A 225 3.86 -20.32 17.10
C CYS A 225 5.27 -20.71 17.55
N VAL A 226 6.01 -19.76 18.09
CA VAL A 226 7.40 -19.92 18.55
C VAL A 226 7.45 -19.68 20.05
N ASP A 227 7.97 -20.63 20.83
CA ASP A 227 8.30 -20.43 22.24
C ASP A 227 9.62 -19.63 22.34
N VAL A 228 9.58 -18.48 22.98
CA VAL A 228 10.71 -17.56 23.10
C VAL A 228 11.88 -18.15 23.88
N GLU A 229 11.60 -19.04 24.84
CA GLU A 229 12.58 -19.61 25.74
C GLU A 229 13.29 -20.81 25.09
N THR A 230 12.51 -21.77 24.57
CA THR A 230 13.00 -23.02 23.97
C THR A 230 13.30 -22.90 22.48
N CYS A 231 12.75 -21.91 21.78
CA CYS A 231 12.79 -21.74 20.32
C CYS A 231 12.06 -22.90 19.57
N GLU A 232 11.19 -23.62 20.24
CA GLU A 232 10.36 -24.64 19.60
C GLU A 232 9.31 -23.97 18.71
N ILE A 233 9.15 -24.52 17.49
CA ILE A 233 8.21 -23.99 16.48
C ILE A 233 7.09 -24.99 16.30
N THR A 234 5.86 -24.53 16.50
CA THR A 234 4.63 -25.30 16.25
C THR A 234 3.87 -24.68 15.08
N ARG A 235 3.38 -25.50 14.15
CA ARG A 235 2.56 -25.06 13.02
C ARG A 235 1.11 -24.92 13.45
N VAL A 236 0.53 -23.72 13.31
CA VAL A 236 -0.86 -23.41 13.69
C VAL A 236 -1.82 -23.69 12.52
N THR A 237 -1.43 -23.36 11.29
CA THR A 237 -2.24 -23.57 10.08
C THR A 237 -1.82 -24.84 9.36
N GLU A 238 -2.13 -26.00 9.93
CA GLU A 238 -1.87 -27.30 9.29
C GLU A 238 -2.71 -27.43 7.99
N ASP A 239 -2.09 -27.96 6.92
CA ASP A 239 -2.72 -28.35 5.65
C ASP A 239 -3.39 -27.25 4.81
N LYS A 240 -3.39 -25.99 5.24
CA LYS A 240 -3.96 -24.90 4.48
C LYS A 240 -3.05 -23.68 4.52
N PRO A 241 -2.16 -23.52 3.53
CA PRO A 241 -1.29 -22.37 3.47
C PRO A 241 -2.11 -21.08 3.43
N VAL A 242 -1.69 -20.13 4.23
CA VAL A 242 -2.24 -18.78 4.28
C VAL A 242 -1.51 -17.96 3.23
N VAL A 243 -2.22 -17.27 2.38
CA VAL A 243 -1.60 -16.32 1.46
C VAL A 243 -1.82 -14.92 2.00
N SER A 244 -0.76 -14.32 2.52
CA SER A 244 -0.84 -13.01 3.17
C SER A 244 -0.60 -11.83 2.23
N TYR A 245 0.00 -12.06 1.06
CA TYR A 245 0.27 -11.01 0.08
C TYR A 245 -0.94 -10.80 -0.86
N PRO A 246 -1.33 -9.56 -1.24
CA PRO A 246 -0.67 -8.28 -0.96
C PRO A 246 -1.14 -7.55 0.30
N ASN A 247 -2.03 -8.11 1.10
CA ASN A 247 -2.63 -7.46 2.28
C ASN A 247 -2.40 -8.31 3.53
N PRO A 248 -1.17 -8.36 4.06
CA PRO A 248 -0.91 -9.12 5.27
C PRO A 248 -1.76 -8.58 6.43
N VAL A 249 -2.45 -9.48 7.10
CA VAL A 249 -3.11 -9.21 8.37
C VAL A 249 -2.26 -9.87 9.44
N ARG A 250 -1.58 -9.07 10.26
CA ARG A 250 -0.83 -9.60 11.40
C ARG A 250 -1.76 -10.49 12.23
N PRO A 251 -1.35 -11.69 12.59
CA PRO A 251 -2.15 -12.56 13.46
C PRO A 251 -2.53 -11.84 14.76
N ILE A 252 -3.80 -11.88 15.13
CA ILE A 252 -4.34 -11.20 16.31
C ILE A 252 -4.88 -12.25 17.26
N PHE A 253 -4.44 -12.23 18.53
CA PHE A 253 -5.00 -13.09 19.55
C PHE A 253 -6.42 -12.65 19.95
N THR A 254 -7.31 -13.62 20.15
CA THR A 254 -8.56 -13.39 20.90
C THR A 254 -8.25 -13.06 22.36
N ALA A 255 -9.20 -12.45 23.05
CA ALA A 255 -8.97 -11.97 24.43
C ALA A 255 -8.64 -13.10 25.43
N ASP A 256 -9.11 -14.33 25.17
CA ASP A 256 -8.79 -15.53 25.96
C ASP A 256 -7.39 -16.11 25.67
N GLY A 257 -6.77 -15.68 24.56
CA GLY A 257 -5.48 -16.19 24.11
C GLY A 257 -5.51 -17.58 23.48
N GLU A 258 -6.69 -18.20 23.34
CA GLU A 258 -6.82 -19.58 22.85
C GLU A 258 -6.92 -19.66 21.32
N HIS A 259 -7.27 -18.55 20.66
CA HIS A 259 -7.45 -18.49 19.21
C HIS A 259 -6.69 -17.33 18.59
N LEU A 260 -6.46 -17.45 17.28
CA LEU A 260 -5.95 -16.38 16.43
C LEU A 260 -7.01 -15.95 15.43
N ILE A 261 -7.04 -14.65 15.13
CA ILE A 261 -7.73 -14.08 13.98
C ILE A 261 -6.67 -13.79 12.92
N ILE A 262 -6.84 -14.38 11.75
CA ILE A 262 -5.90 -14.27 10.62
C ILE A 262 -6.64 -13.87 9.35
N GLY A 263 -5.93 -13.23 8.43
CA GLY A 263 -6.42 -12.92 7.09
C GLY A 263 -5.94 -13.98 6.09
N ILE A 264 -6.86 -14.57 5.34
CA ILE A 264 -6.53 -15.58 4.32
C ILE A 264 -7.08 -15.14 2.98
N LEU A 265 -6.28 -15.22 1.92
CA LEU A 265 -6.78 -15.13 0.56
C LEU A 265 -7.56 -16.40 0.22
N ASP A 266 -8.80 -16.22 -0.22
CA ASP A 266 -9.67 -17.34 -0.54
C ASP A 266 -9.33 -17.90 -1.92
N VAL A 267 -8.58 -19.02 -1.96
CA VAL A 267 -8.12 -19.67 -3.19
C VAL A 267 -9.29 -20.15 -4.04
N GLU A 268 -10.46 -20.43 -3.46
CA GLU A 268 -11.65 -20.80 -4.23
C GLU A 268 -12.17 -19.63 -5.10
N ASP A 269 -11.95 -18.38 -4.69
CA ASP A 269 -12.27 -17.23 -5.53
C ASP A 269 -11.37 -17.21 -6.78
N GLN A 270 -10.09 -17.54 -6.64
CA GLN A 270 -9.15 -17.61 -7.76
C GLN A 270 -9.58 -18.66 -8.79
N LYS A 271 -10.02 -19.84 -8.35
CA LYS A 271 -10.55 -20.89 -9.24
C LYS A 271 -11.79 -20.46 -10.02
N LYS A 272 -12.53 -19.46 -9.52
CA LYS A 272 -13.68 -18.86 -10.20
C LYS A 272 -13.31 -17.73 -11.16
N GLY A 273 -12.01 -17.47 -11.39
CA GLY A 273 -11.53 -16.36 -12.19
C GLY A 273 -11.71 -14.98 -11.54
N THR A 274 -11.89 -14.95 -10.21
CA THR A 274 -11.98 -13.75 -9.41
C THR A 274 -10.69 -13.58 -8.61
N TYR A 275 -10.16 -12.37 -8.53
CA TYR A 275 -9.00 -12.14 -7.66
C TYR A 275 -9.42 -12.39 -6.20
N PRO A 276 -8.66 -13.21 -5.44
CA PRO A 276 -9.07 -13.61 -4.11
C PRO A 276 -9.17 -12.41 -3.16
N SER A 277 -10.25 -12.37 -2.36
CA SER A 277 -10.38 -11.42 -1.27
C SER A 277 -9.74 -11.98 0.00
N CYS A 278 -9.21 -11.09 0.83
CA CYS A 278 -8.73 -11.48 2.15
C CYS A 278 -9.92 -11.71 3.09
N SER A 279 -10.22 -12.97 3.43
CA SER A 279 -11.25 -13.34 4.40
C SER A 279 -10.66 -13.51 5.80
N LEU A 280 -11.42 -13.10 6.82
CA LEU A 280 -11.02 -13.27 8.22
C LEU A 280 -11.41 -14.68 8.71
N ARG A 281 -10.45 -15.33 9.35
CA ARG A 281 -10.61 -16.67 9.93
C ARG A 281 -10.22 -16.65 11.40
N ARG A 282 -10.90 -17.49 12.20
CA ARG A 282 -10.50 -17.84 13.58
C ARG A 282 -9.90 -19.24 13.58
N VAL A 283 -8.72 -19.40 14.16
CA VAL A 283 -8.02 -20.67 14.23
C VAL A 283 -7.56 -20.91 15.68
N PRO A 284 -7.73 -22.12 16.25
CA PRO A 284 -7.19 -22.45 17.57
C PRO A 284 -5.66 -22.37 17.56
N LEU A 285 -5.05 -21.84 18.62
CA LEU A 285 -3.58 -21.72 18.73
C LEU A 285 -2.88 -23.08 18.65
N GLY A 286 -3.53 -24.14 19.14
CA GLY A 286 -3.06 -25.51 19.03
C GLY A 286 -3.26 -26.19 17.67
N GLY A 287 -3.68 -25.44 16.66
CA GLY A 287 -4.04 -25.99 15.34
C GLY A 287 -5.46 -26.53 15.28
N GLY A 288 -5.92 -26.91 14.09
CA GLY A 288 -7.25 -27.48 13.86
C GLY A 288 -8.06 -26.74 12.80
N GLU A 289 -9.38 -26.88 12.83
CA GLU A 289 -10.27 -26.30 11.82
C GLU A 289 -10.28 -24.78 11.88
N MET A 290 -10.11 -24.15 10.70
CA MET A 290 -10.20 -22.71 10.54
C MET A 290 -11.64 -22.29 10.30
N GLU A 291 -12.20 -21.60 11.26
CA GLU A 291 -13.56 -21.07 11.22
C GLU A 291 -13.62 -19.79 10.40
N LYS A 292 -14.49 -19.71 9.39
CA LYS A 292 -14.77 -18.47 8.67
C LYS A 292 -15.57 -17.51 9.56
N LEU A 293 -15.02 -16.31 9.81
CA LEU A 293 -15.65 -15.35 10.72
C LEU A 293 -16.69 -14.49 10.03
N SER A 294 -16.48 -14.08 8.79
CA SER A 294 -17.36 -13.13 8.13
C SER A 294 -18.04 -13.69 6.89
N GLU A 295 -19.33 -13.43 6.75
CA GLU A 295 -20.09 -13.64 5.52
C GLU A 295 -20.03 -12.38 4.67
N LYS A 296 -20.03 -12.54 3.32
CA LYS A 296 -20.24 -11.42 2.40
C LYS A 296 -21.68 -10.95 2.51
N THR A 297 -21.87 -9.65 2.60
CA THR A 297 -23.20 -9.03 2.65
C THR A 297 -23.34 -7.98 1.54
N PRO A 298 -24.58 -7.54 1.20
CA PRO A 298 -24.76 -6.46 0.23
C PRO A 298 -24.06 -5.15 0.61
N GLU A 299 -23.69 -4.97 1.88
CA GLU A 299 -23.01 -3.78 2.40
C GLU A 299 -21.52 -3.99 2.68
N CYS A 300 -21.03 -5.24 2.56
CA CYS A 300 -19.65 -5.62 2.74
C CYS A 300 -19.27 -6.72 1.73
N TYR A 301 -18.82 -6.31 0.55
CA TYR A 301 -18.47 -7.24 -0.53
C TYR A 301 -17.19 -8.01 -0.27
N ASP A 302 -16.26 -7.38 0.45
CA ASP A 302 -14.92 -7.89 0.73
C ASP A 302 -14.59 -7.67 2.22
N ASN A 303 -13.61 -8.42 2.73
CA ASN A 303 -13.15 -8.22 4.09
C ASN A 303 -12.05 -7.14 4.11
N VAL A 304 -10.81 -7.47 3.93
CA VAL A 304 -9.72 -6.47 3.99
C VAL A 304 -9.27 -6.09 2.57
N GLN A 305 -9.18 -4.79 2.28
CA GLN A 305 -8.88 -4.32 0.93
C GLN A 305 -7.83 -3.22 0.85
N PHE A 306 -7.23 -3.13 -0.33
CA PHE A 306 -6.27 -2.11 -0.70
C PHE A 306 -6.93 -1.01 -1.55
N ALA A 307 -6.87 0.23 -1.09
CA ALA A 307 -7.34 1.40 -1.83
C ALA A 307 -6.16 2.10 -2.53
N TYR A 308 -6.34 2.49 -3.80
CA TYR A 308 -5.27 3.06 -4.61
C TYR A 308 -4.86 4.47 -4.16
N ASN A 309 -5.83 5.35 -3.94
CA ASN A 309 -5.58 6.75 -3.61
C ASN A 309 -5.69 7.08 -2.11
N ALA A 310 -5.69 6.09 -1.25
CA ALA A 310 -5.70 6.29 0.18
C ALA A 310 -4.27 6.37 0.73
N ASN A 311 -3.59 7.49 0.47
CA ASN A 311 -2.23 7.77 0.97
C ASN A 311 -2.23 8.26 2.42
N CYS A 312 -3.16 7.80 3.22
CA CYS A 312 -3.36 8.23 4.59
C CYS A 312 -3.27 7.06 5.57
N GLY A 313 -3.01 7.35 6.82
CA GLY A 313 -2.97 6.38 7.91
C GLY A 313 -1.76 5.47 7.89
N SER A 314 -0.63 5.91 7.35
CA SER A 314 0.61 5.16 7.38
C SER A 314 0.92 4.64 8.79
N GLY A 315 1.16 3.32 8.91
CA GLY A 315 1.43 2.66 10.18
C GLY A 315 0.19 2.34 11.03
N LEU A 316 -1.03 2.58 10.52
CA LEU A 316 -2.26 2.10 11.13
C LEU A 316 -2.66 0.74 10.54
N GLU A 317 -3.17 -0.15 11.38
CA GLU A 317 -3.53 -1.50 10.97
C GLU A 317 -4.91 -1.56 10.29
N LYS A 318 -5.11 -2.58 9.48
CA LYS A 318 -6.39 -2.81 8.80
C LYS A 318 -7.39 -3.64 9.60
N VAL A 319 -6.90 -4.38 10.59
CA VAL A 319 -7.70 -5.25 11.45
C VAL A 319 -7.26 -5.07 12.89
N ARG A 320 -8.23 -4.96 13.79
CA ARG A 320 -8.01 -4.85 15.24
C ARG A 320 -9.07 -5.63 16.01
N LEU A 321 -8.69 -6.19 17.16
CA LEU A 321 -9.64 -6.63 18.17
C LEU A 321 -10.23 -5.40 18.87
N SER A 322 -11.54 -5.39 19.12
CA SER A 322 -12.19 -4.31 19.90
C SER A 322 -11.64 -4.25 21.32
N SER A 323 -11.74 -3.10 21.97
CA SER A 323 -11.23 -2.89 23.33
C SER A 323 -11.86 -3.81 24.38
N ASP A 324 -13.08 -4.30 24.15
CA ASP A 324 -13.78 -5.28 25.00
C ASP A 324 -13.46 -6.73 24.63
N GLY A 325 -12.66 -6.96 23.59
CA GLY A 325 -12.25 -8.29 23.13
C GLY A 325 -13.35 -9.12 22.46
N LYS A 326 -14.54 -8.56 22.22
CA LYS A 326 -15.71 -9.31 21.74
C LYS A 326 -15.95 -9.22 20.24
N ALA A 327 -15.30 -8.31 19.56
CA ALA A 327 -15.49 -8.08 18.14
C ALA A 327 -14.17 -7.82 17.43
N VAL A 328 -14.19 -8.00 16.12
CA VAL A 328 -13.13 -7.55 15.21
C VAL A 328 -13.58 -6.28 14.52
N LEU A 329 -12.74 -5.27 14.54
CA LEU A 329 -12.84 -4.08 13.70
C LEU A 329 -11.97 -4.30 12.47
N PHE A 330 -12.49 -4.09 11.28
CA PHE A 330 -11.70 -4.23 10.06
C PHE A 330 -12.08 -3.22 8.98
N HIS A 331 -11.13 -2.92 8.13
CA HIS A 331 -11.28 -2.00 7.01
C HIS A 331 -11.62 -2.77 5.73
N ALA A 332 -12.66 -2.33 5.00
CA ALA A 332 -12.99 -2.85 3.69
C ALA A 332 -13.50 -1.76 2.74
N GLY A 333 -13.40 -2.05 1.44
CA GLY A 333 -13.90 -1.17 0.39
C GLY A 333 -15.37 -1.37 0.11
N TYR A 334 -16.11 -0.27 -0.13
CA TYR A 334 -17.50 -0.32 -0.54
C TYR A 334 -17.87 0.89 -1.40
N ARG A 335 -18.08 0.70 -2.70
CA ARG A 335 -18.57 1.72 -3.64
C ARG A 335 -17.84 3.07 -3.53
N GLY A 336 -16.51 3.02 -3.65
CA GLY A 336 -15.64 4.19 -3.52
C GLY A 336 -15.37 4.64 -2.08
N GLN A 337 -15.97 4.01 -1.08
CA GLN A 337 -15.69 4.28 0.33
C GLN A 337 -14.64 3.33 0.88
N GLY A 338 -13.75 3.83 1.72
CA GLY A 338 -13.03 2.99 2.67
C GLY A 338 -13.84 2.96 3.97
N ARG A 339 -14.41 1.82 4.34
CA ARG A 339 -15.26 1.68 5.52
C ARG A 339 -14.57 0.91 6.63
N ILE A 340 -14.98 1.18 7.87
CA ILE A 340 -14.67 0.37 9.03
C ILE A 340 -15.92 -0.39 9.42
N TYR A 341 -15.75 -1.68 9.62
CA TYR A 341 -16.81 -2.62 10.02
C TYR A 341 -16.51 -3.18 11.39
N ARG A 342 -17.57 -3.54 12.10
CA ARG A 342 -17.52 -4.33 13.32
C ARG A 342 -18.13 -5.70 13.06
N LEU A 343 -17.46 -6.76 13.50
CA LEU A 343 -17.88 -8.15 13.40
C LEU A 343 -17.79 -8.78 14.78
N GLU A 344 -18.92 -9.17 15.34
CA GLU A 344 -18.95 -9.89 16.61
C GLU A 344 -18.31 -11.28 16.45
N LEU A 345 -17.47 -11.67 17.42
CA LEU A 345 -16.78 -12.96 17.40
C LEU A 345 -17.73 -14.13 17.69
N ASP A 346 -18.77 -13.87 18.46
CA ASP A 346 -19.81 -14.82 18.79
C ASP A 346 -21.18 -14.32 18.31
N GLY A 347 -22.00 -15.23 17.77
CA GLY A 347 -23.35 -14.91 17.29
C GLY A 347 -23.47 -14.68 15.79
N ASP A 348 -24.07 -13.57 15.39
CA ASP A 348 -24.28 -13.24 13.96
C ASP A 348 -22.96 -12.80 13.32
N ARG A 349 -22.54 -13.53 12.27
CA ARG A 349 -21.31 -13.31 11.53
C ARG A 349 -21.42 -12.26 10.41
N ARG A 350 -22.39 -11.41 10.50
CA ARG A 350 -22.59 -10.32 9.52
C ARG A 350 -21.82 -9.08 9.94
N PRO A 351 -20.89 -8.62 9.08
CA PRO A 351 -20.22 -7.36 9.34
C PRO A 351 -21.19 -6.19 9.35
N VAL A 352 -21.12 -5.37 10.39
CA VAL A 352 -21.91 -4.15 10.52
C VAL A 352 -21.03 -2.95 10.19
N PRO A 353 -21.38 -2.11 9.19
CA PRO A 353 -20.61 -0.92 8.89
C PRO A 353 -20.73 0.10 10.05
N LEU A 354 -19.61 0.49 10.62
CA LEU A 354 -19.53 1.57 11.62
C LEU A 354 -19.46 2.94 10.97
N THR A 355 -18.89 3.00 9.76
CA THR A 355 -18.69 4.27 9.05
C THR A 355 -19.42 4.29 7.72
N SER A 356 -19.81 5.48 7.28
CA SER A 356 -20.53 5.70 6.03
C SER A 356 -20.26 7.12 5.51
N GLY A 357 -20.81 7.46 4.35
CA GLY A 357 -20.63 8.76 3.69
C GLY A 357 -19.52 8.74 2.64
N LYS A 358 -19.28 9.90 2.00
CA LYS A 358 -18.27 10.07 0.95
C LYS A 358 -16.88 10.26 1.58
N TYR A 359 -16.44 9.23 2.31
CA TYR A 359 -15.18 9.21 3.04
C TYR A 359 -14.35 7.99 2.68
N ALA A 360 -13.03 8.15 2.77
CA ALA A 360 -12.11 7.04 2.88
C ALA A 360 -11.52 7.02 4.29
N TYR A 361 -11.91 6.02 5.08
CA TYR A 361 -11.22 5.67 6.31
C TYR A 361 -10.07 4.74 5.98
N ASN A 362 -8.96 4.87 6.68
CA ASN A 362 -7.75 4.14 6.32
C ASN A 362 -6.94 3.74 7.56
N GLY A 363 -7.12 2.50 7.99
CA GLY A 363 -6.42 1.95 9.13
C GLY A 363 -6.93 2.42 10.49
N MET A 364 -6.51 1.69 11.51
CA MET A 364 -6.92 1.85 12.91
C MET A 364 -5.73 1.76 13.83
N GLY A 365 -5.67 2.66 14.82
CA GLY A 365 -4.77 2.55 15.96
C GLY A 365 -5.18 1.42 16.90
N VAL A 366 -4.56 1.35 18.07
CA VAL A 366 -4.93 0.37 19.10
C VAL A 366 -6.27 0.79 19.73
N PRO A 367 -7.31 -0.07 19.70
CA PRO A 367 -8.58 0.19 20.38
C PRO A 367 -8.41 0.23 21.90
N LYS A 368 -8.99 1.23 22.54
CA LYS A 368 -8.90 1.41 24.00
C LYS A 368 -10.09 2.19 24.54
N ASP A 369 -10.64 1.74 25.67
CA ASP A 369 -11.75 2.38 26.37
C ASP A 369 -12.98 2.69 25.47
N GLY A 370 -13.31 1.77 24.56
CA GLY A 370 -14.45 1.89 23.65
C GLY A 370 -14.19 2.81 22.44
N HIS A 371 -12.95 3.24 22.21
CA HIS A 371 -12.59 4.12 21.11
C HIS A 371 -11.37 3.60 20.33
N VAL A 372 -11.31 3.98 19.06
CA VAL A 372 -10.18 3.69 18.19
C VAL A 372 -9.80 4.93 17.37
N LEU A 373 -8.48 5.17 17.27
CA LEU A 373 -7.95 6.20 16.38
C LEU A 373 -8.10 5.73 14.93
N VAL A 374 -8.61 6.59 14.06
CA VAL A 374 -8.77 6.32 12.63
C VAL A 374 -8.27 7.50 11.80
N ALA A 375 -7.80 7.22 10.60
CA ALA A 375 -7.49 8.25 9.62
C ALA A 375 -8.63 8.36 8.63
N ARG A 376 -9.17 9.58 8.40
CA ARG A 376 -10.26 9.87 7.48
C ARG A 376 -9.86 10.91 6.47
N CYS A 377 -10.20 10.73 5.20
CA CYS A 377 -10.03 11.74 4.16
C CYS A 377 -11.24 11.81 3.23
N GLU A 378 -11.30 12.88 2.45
CA GLU A 378 -12.28 13.18 1.41
C GLU A 378 -11.52 13.63 0.15
N THR A 379 -12.17 13.65 -1.00
CA THR A 379 -11.50 14.07 -2.25
C THR A 379 -10.97 15.51 -2.19
N GLY A 380 -11.64 16.39 -1.43
CA GLY A 380 -11.24 17.79 -1.22
C GLY A 380 -10.58 18.05 0.15
N ARG A 381 -10.30 17.03 0.96
CA ARG A 381 -9.69 17.21 2.28
C ARG A 381 -8.69 16.09 2.57
N PRO A 382 -7.43 16.41 2.81
CA PRO A 382 -6.42 15.43 3.15
C PRO A 382 -6.71 14.77 4.50
N GLU A 383 -5.90 13.78 4.84
CA GLU A 383 -6.02 12.98 6.04
C GLU A 383 -6.22 13.81 7.30
N THR A 384 -7.24 13.43 8.07
CA THR A 384 -7.56 13.94 9.40
C THR A 384 -7.58 12.76 10.37
N LEU A 385 -6.81 12.83 11.45
CA LEU A 385 -6.88 11.86 12.54
C LEU A 385 -8.16 12.11 13.35
N CYS A 386 -8.90 11.05 13.57
CA CYS A 386 -10.19 11.07 14.25
C CYS A 386 -10.24 10.01 15.32
N LEU A 387 -11.01 10.22 16.37
CA LEU A 387 -11.37 9.22 17.35
C LEU A 387 -12.76 8.71 17.03
N MET A 388 -12.90 7.41 16.86
CA MET A 388 -14.16 6.74 16.54
C MET A 388 -14.62 5.89 17.72
N ASP A 389 -15.90 5.97 18.07
CA ASP A 389 -16.53 5.06 19.01
C ASP A 389 -16.70 3.67 18.35
N GLU A 390 -16.24 2.62 19.01
CA GLU A 390 -16.17 1.26 18.47
C GLU A 390 -17.55 0.57 18.30
N LYS A 391 -18.59 1.10 18.93
CA LYS A 391 -19.95 0.53 18.91
C LYS A 391 -20.90 1.29 18.01
N THR A 392 -20.80 2.60 18.04
CA THR A 392 -21.75 3.49 17.33
C THR A 392 -21.18 4.00 16.01
N GLY A 393 -19.84 3.94 15.83
CA GLY A 393 -19.16 4.56 14.69
C GLY A 393 -19.13 6.09 14.75
N GLY A 394 -19.53 6.70 15.87
CA GLY A 394 -19.45 8.15 16.06
C GLY A 394 -18.02 8.66 15.96
N VAL A 395 -17.75 9.66 15.11
CA VAL A 395 -16.41 10.16 14.81
C VAL A 395 -16.22 11.58 15.31
N ARG A 396 -15.14 11.82 16.06
CA ARG A 396 -14.68 13.15 16.49
C ARG A 396 -13.32 13.45 15.85
N GLU A 397 -13.21 14.55 15.12
CA GLU A 397 -11.94 15.01 14.56
C GLU A 397 -10.99 15.46 15.69
N LEU A 398 -9.72 15.09 15.57
CA LEU A 398 -8.67 15.44 16.51
C LEU A 398 -7.66 16.40 15.89
N PHE A 399 -7.17 16.08 14.68
CA PHE A 399 -6.06 16.81 14.09
C PHE A 399 -5.92 16.52 12.60
N CYS A 400 -5.80 17.57 11.79
CA CYS A 400 -5.43 17.48 10.38
C CYS A 400 -3.94 17.87 10.22
N PRO A 401 -3.03 16.94 9.88
CA PRO A 401 -1.61 17.28 9.67
C PRO A 401 -1.40 18.29 8.56
N ALA A 402 -2.24 18.28 7.54
CA ALA A 402 -2.13 19.15 6.37
C ALA A 402 -2.99 20.43 6.47
N GLU A 403 -3.40 20.87 7.67
CA GLU A 403 -4.23 22.07 7.84
C GLU A 403 -3.60 23.32 7.20
N LYS A 404 -2.27 23.48 7.32
CA LYS A 404 -1.55 24.58 6.68
C LYS A 404 -1.70 24.56 5.14
N LEU A 405 -1.68 23.39 4.52
CA LEU A 405 -1.92 23.26 3.09
C LEU A 405 -3.33 23.76 2.74
N LEU A 406 -4.35 23.39 3.52
CA LEU A 406 -5.73 23.82 3.32
C LEU A 406 -5.93 25.33 3.55
N GLU A 407 -5.17 25.94 4.45
CA GLU A 407 -5.18 27.39 4.66
C GLU A 407 -4.59 28.15 3.47
N GLU A 408 -3.48 27.66 2.91
CA GLU A 408 -2.68 28.34 1.90
C GLU A 408 -3.13 28.05 0.47
N ALA A 409 -3.59 26.81 0.20
CA ALA A 409 -3.90 26.33 -1.15
C ALA A 409 -5.39 26.07 -1.36
N GLU A 410 -5.84 26.33 -2.58
CA GLU A 410 -7.15 25.93 -3.08
C GLU A 410 -7.10 24.46 -3.47
N VAL A 411 -7.97 23.65 -2.88
CA VAL A 411 -8.17 22.23 -3.21
C VAL A 411 -9.50 22.04 -3.87
N SER A 412 -9.58 21.13 -4.82
CA SER A 412 -10.82 20.76 -5.50
C SER A 412 -11.45 19.54 -4.84
N ALA A 413 -12.79 19.47 -4.84
CA ALA A 413 -13.53 18.28 -4.47
C ALA A 413 -14.05 17.58 -5.74
N ALA A 414 -13.90 16.26 -5.81
CA ALA A 414 -14.41 15.52 -6.95
C ALA A 414 -15.94 15.38 -6.86
N GLU A 415 -16.57 15.56 -8.01
CA GLU A 415 -17.95 15.16 -8.25
C GLU A 415 -17.96 13.72 -8.74
N ASP A 416 -18.89 12.90 -8.28
CA ASP A 416 -18.96 11.49 -8.61
C ASP A 416 -20.32 11.08 -9.18
N PHE A 417 -20.32 10.03 -9.96
CA PHE A 417 -21.56 9.44 -10.50
C PHE A 417 -21.38 7.96 -10.83
N PHE A 418 -22.48 7.25 -10.87
CA PHE A 418 -22.55 5.87 -11.35
C PHE A 418 -23.21 5.83 -12.72
N PHE A 419 -22.78 4.88 -13.54
CA PHE A 419 -23.43 4.57 -14.81
C PHE A 419 -23.39 3.07 -15.07
N THR A 420 -24.43 2.55 -15.73
CA THR A 420 -24.50 1.16 -16.15
C THR A 420 -23.63 0.94 -17.37
N THR A 421 -22.84 -0.14 -17.41
CA THR A 421 -22.02 -0.53 -18.57
C THR A 421 -22.89 -0.77 -19.81
N LEU A 422 -22.32 -0.61 -21.01
CA LEU A 422 -23.03 -0.77 -22.29
C LEU A 422 -23.70 -2.14 -22.44
N ASP A 423 -23.14 -3.18 -21.84
CA ASP A 423 -23.69 -4.53 -21.84
C ASP A 423 -24.72 -4.78 -20.74
N GLY A 424 -24.99 -3.77 -19.89
CA GLY A 424 -25.97 -3.85 -18.81
C GLY A 424 -25.59 -4.73 -17.62
N LYS A 425 -24.35 -5.25 -17.57
CA LYS A 425 -23.94 -6.24 -16.57
C LYS A 425 -23.38 -5.66 -15.28
N SER A 426 -22.94 -4.41 -15.29
CA SER A 426 -22.29 -3.82 -14.12
C SER A 426 -22.57 -2.32 -14.01
N GLU A 427 -22.28 -1.74 -12.86
CA GLU A 427 -22.19 -0.31 -12.65
C GLU A 427 -20.73 0.11 -12.45
N VAL A 428 -20.33 1.16 -13.13
CA VAL A 428 -19.02 1.80 -12.98
C VAL A 428 -19.16 3.09 -12.21
N HIS A 429 -18.28 3.31 -11.25
CA HIS A 429 -18.21 4.52 -10.44
C HIS A 429 -17.14 5.46 -10.99
N GLY A 430 -17.52 6.64 -11.41
CA GLY A 430 -16.65 7.68 -11.94
C GLY A 430 -16.53 8.88 -11.03
N PHE A 431 -15.37 9.52 -11.05
CA PHE A 431 -15.03 10.73 -10.31
C PHE A 431 -14.48 11.77 -11.27
N CYS A 432 -14.92 13.01 -11.13
CA CYS A 432 -14.50 14.16 -11.92
C CYS A 432 -14.01 15.25 -10.98
N LEU A 433 -12.69 15.45 -10.90
CA LEU A 433 -12.07 16.50 -10.12
C LEU A 433 -11.92 17.74 -11.00
N PRO A 434 -12.64 18.84 -10.74
CA PRO A 434 -12.53 20.06 -11.54
C PRO A 434 -11.18 20.77 -11.31
N PRO A 435 -10.72 21.60 -12.26
CA PRO A 435 -9.57 22.46 -12.04
C PRO A 435 -9.78 23.38 -10.83
N ALA A 436 -8.72 23.61 -10.05
CA ALA A 436 -8.75 24.68 -9.05
C ALA A 436 -8.98 26.04 -9.73
N HIS A 437 -9.69 26.94 -9.05
CA HIS A 437 -10.05 28.26 -9.60
C HIS A 437 -10.84 28.21 -10.93
N ARG A 438 -11.71 27.20 -11.07
CA ARG A 438 -12.60 27.08 -12.24
C ARG A 438 -13.45 28.34 -12.41
N GLU A 439 -13.53 28.81 -13.66
CA GLU A 439 -14.38 29.92 -14.10
C GLU A 439 -15.65 29.37 -14.77
N ASP A 440 -16.80 29.95 -14.48
CA ASP A 440 -18.07 29.53 -15.08
C ASP A 440 -18.05 29.69 -16.59
N GLY A 441 -18.58 28.69 -17.31
CA GLY A 441 -18.68 28.67 -18.76
C GLY A 441 -17.37 28.39 -19.51
N LYS A 442 -16.26 28.25 -18.82
CA LYS A 442 -14.96 27.90 -19.40
C LYS A 442 -14.75 26.39 -19.46
N LYS A 443 -14.25 25.90 -20.60
CA LYS A 443 -13.85 24.51 -20.78
C LYS A 443 -12.38 24.33 -20.55
N TYR A 444 -12.02 23.19 -19.91
CA TYR A 444 -10.68 22.88 -19.49
C TYR A 444 -10.19 21.57 -20.09
N PRO A 445 -8.88 21.46 -20.41
CA PRO A 445 -8.27 20.19 -20.76
C PRO A 445 -8.37 19.23 -19.56
N CYS A 446 -8.53 17.94 -19.85
CA CYS A 446 -8.67 16.94 -18.81
C CYS A 446 -7.69 15.80 -18.99
N ILE A 447 -7.20 15.28 -17.87
CA ILE A 447 -6.35 14.10 -17.79
C ILE A 447 -7.21 12.96 -17.25
N VAL A 448 -7.37 11.90 -18.05
CA VAL A 448 -7.97 10.65 -17.60
C VAL A 448 -6.89 9.83 -16.93
N TYR A 449 -7.12 9.43 -15.68
CA TYR A 449 -6.16 8.71 -14.86
C TYR A 449 -6.67 7.31 -14.56
N VAL A 450 -5.92 6.26 -14.95
CA VAL A 450 -6.27 4.85 -14.73
C VAL A 450 -5.39 4.28 -13.62
N HIS A 451 -6.01 3.66 -12.60
CA HIS A 451 -5.26 3.03 -11.50
C HIS A 451 -4.51 1.77 -11.92
N GLY A 452 -3.50 1.42 -11.14
CA GLY A 452 -2.78 0.16 -11.27
C GLY A 452 -3.56 -1.04 -10.69
N GLY A 453 -2.96 -2.18 -10.72
CA GLY A 453 -3.52 -3.39 -10.14
C GLY A 453 -3.68 -4.55 -11.12
N PRO A 454 -4.91 -4.94 -11.57
CA PRO A 454 -6.16 -4.18 -11.79
C PRO A 454 -7.12 -4.05 -10.60
N HIS A 455 -6.92 -4.78 -9.52
CA HIS A 455 -7.90 -4.92 -8.44
C HIS A 455 -7.95 -3.81 -7.38
N PRO A 456 -6.92 -2.98 -7.13
CA PRO A 456 -7.11 -1.75 -6.38
C PRO A 456 -8.23 -0.88 -6.97
N PHE A 457 -8.73 0.06 -6.20
CA PHE A 457 -9.82 0.94 -6.62
C PHE A 457 -9.62 2.35 -6.07
N TYR A 458 -10.16 3.34 -6.76
CA TYR A 458 -10.24 4.71 -6.26
C TYR A 458 -11.32 4.84 -5.20
N THR A 459 -10.98 5.55 -4.15
CA THR A 459 -11.90 5.90 -3.08
C THR A 459 -12.21 7.40 -3.08
N TYR A 460 -13.06 7.83 -2.16
CA TYR A 460 -13.21 9.25 -1.81
C TYR A 460 -11.98 9.83 -1.10
N GLY A 461 -10.79 9.26 -1.34
CA GLY A 461 -9.54 9.71 -0.76
C GLY A 461 -8.98 10.97 -1.41
N PHE A 462 -8.14 11.68 -0.67
CA PHE A 462 -7.40 12.83 -1.16
C PHE A 462 -6.14 12.36 -1.90
N ASP A 463 -6.00 12.76 -3.15
CA ASP A 463 -4.81 12.47 -3.94
C ASP A 463 -4.09 13.76 -4.32
N LEU A 464 -2.87 13.93 -3.78
CA LEU A 464 -2.11 15.16 -3.98
C LEU A 464 -1.62 15.33 -5.44
N GLU A 465 -1.36 14.25 -6.16
CA GLU A 465 -0.99 14.29 -7.57
C GLU A 465 -2.15 14.84 -8.41
N MET A 466 -3.35 14.31 -8.19
CA MET A 466 -4.56 14.78 -8.87
C MET A 466 -4.86 16.24 -8.52
N GLN A 467 -4.69 16.64 -7.26
CA GLN A 467 -4.84 18.03 -6.82
C GLN A 467 -3.80 18.96 -7.47
N ALA A 468 -2.57 18.51 -7.69
CA ALA A 468 -1.55 19.31 -8.36
C ALA A 468 -1.84 19.49 -9.85
N PHE A 469 -2.42 18.51 -10.54
CA PHE A 469 -2.95 18.67 -11.88
C PHE A 469 -4.14 19.64 -11.92
N ALA A 470 -5.06 19.53 -10.97
CA ALA A 470 -6.18 20.46 -10.82
C ALA A 470 -5.68 21.90 -10.56
N GLY A 471 -4.66 22.05 -9.71
CA GLY A 471 -3.96 23.31 -9.47
C GLY A 471 -3.23 23.88 -10.68
N ALA A 472 -2.83 23.02 -11.62
CA ALA A 472 -2.20 23.40 -12.87
C ALA A 472 -3.21 23.78 -13.98
N GLY A 473 -4.51 23.71 -13.72
CA GLY A 473 -5.60 24.09 -14.62
C GLY A 473 -6.16 22.94 -15.45
N PHE A 474 -5.89 21.68 -15.09
CA PHE A 474 -6.50 20.50 -15.71
C PHE A 474 -7.68 19.99 -14.89
N GLY A 475 -8.71 19.45 -15.55
CA GLY A 475 -9.60 18.50 -14.89
C GLY A 475 -8.94 17.14 -14.77
N VAL A 476 -9.27 16.37 -13.72
CA VAL A 476 -8.79 14.98 -13.58
C VAL A 476 -9.99 14.04 -13.50
N LEU A 477 -10.05 13.09 -14.43
CA LEU A 477 -11.15 12.14 -14.57
C LEU A 477 -10.63 10.75 -14.21
N TYR A 478 -11.28 10.05 -13.30
CA TYR A 478 -10.87 8.70 -12.89
C TYR A 478 -12.09 7.86 -12.52
N CYS A 479 -12.02 6.56 -12.77
CA CYS A 479 -13.13 5.65 -12.49
C CYS A 479 -12.64 4.30 -12.01
N ASN A 480 -13.58 3.51 -11.48
CA ASN A 480 -13.38 2.13 -11.09
C ASN A 480 -14.03 1.21 -12.14
N PRO A 481 -13.32 0.88 -13.24
CA PRO A 481 -13.83 -0.01 -14.27
C PRO A 481 -13.96 -1.44 -13.73
N ARG A 482 -14.61 -2.32 -14.47
CA ARG A 482 -14.62 -3.75 -14.16
C ARG A 482 -13.18 -4.28 -14.00
N GLY A 483 -12.98 -5.16 -13.02
CA GLY A 483 -11.69 -5.57 -12.49
C GLY A 483 -11.36 -4.93 -11.14
N SER A 484 -11.95 -3.75 -10.83
CA SER A 484 -11.72 -3.05 -9.54
C SER A 484 -12.47 -3.72 -8.39
N SER A 485 -11.89 -3.66 -7.18
CA SER A 485 -12.51 -4.11 -5.94
C SER A 485 -13.54 -3.10 -5.38
N GLY A 486 -14.31 -3.53 -4.38
CA GLY A 486 -15.27 -2.66 -3.67
C GLY A 486 -16.63 -2.56 -4.33
N TYR A 487 -16.92 -3.35 -5.37
CA TYR A 487 -18.18 -3.35 -6.14
C TYR A 487 -18.81 -4.74 -6.29
N GLY A 488 -18.29 -5.74 -5.57
CA GLY A 488 -18.73 -7.13 -5.60
C GLY A 488 -17.89 -8.02 -6.54
N ASP A 489 -18.09 -9.34 -6.40
CA ASP A 489 -17.27 -10.33 -7.09
C ASP A 489 -17.48 -10.33 -8.61
N GLU A 490 -18.71 -10.09 -9.08
CA GLU A 490 -19.00 -10.01 -10.52
C GLU A 490 -18.23 -8.85 -11.19
N HIS A 491 -18.18 -7.69 -10.51
CA HIS A 491 -17.42 -6.54 -11.00
C HIS A 491 -15.90 -6.79 -11.00
N ARG A 492 -15.42 -7.56 -10.02
CA ARG A 492 -13.99 -7.83 -9.80
C ARG A 492 -13.43 -9.00 -10.62
N GLN A 493 -14.18 -9.59 -11.55
CA GLN A 493 -13.71 -10.69 -12.39
C GLN A 493 -12.44 -10.30 -13.14
N LEU A 494 -11.41 -11.16 -13.06
CA LEU A 494 -10.08 -10.88 -13.62
C LEU A 494 -10.11 -10.72 -15.14
N HIS A 495 -10.93 -11.51 -15.83
CA HIS A 495 -11.04 -11.45 -17.29
C HIS A 495 -11.50 -10.08 -17.79
N TYR A 496 -12.35 -9.36 -17.06
CA TYR A 496 -12.76 -8.01 -17.44
C TYR A 496 -11.62 -6.99 -17.53
N ALA A 497 -10.55 -7.24 -16.77
CA ALA A 497 -9.37 -6.39 -16.82
C ALA A 497 -8.60 -6.50 -18.13
N PHE A 498 -8.71 -7.66 -18.83
CA PHE A 498 -7.87 -7.99 -19.97
C PHE A 498 -8.64 -8.33 -21.25
N ASP A 499 -9.96 -8.58 -21.19
CA ASP A 499 -10.80 -8.89 -22.36
C ASP A 499 -11.31 -7.65 -23.11
N GLY A 500 -10.88 -6.46 -22.72
CA GLY A 500 -11.31 -5.18 -23.28
C GLY A 500 -12.54 -4.56 -22.59
N SER A 501 -13.15 -5.23 -21.61
CA SER A 501 -14.31 -4.69 -20.88
C SER A 501 -13.93 -3.44 -20.07
N ALA A 502 -12.82 -3.49 -19.33
CA ALA A 502 -12.33 -2.33 -18.57
C ALA A 502 -12.01 -1.14 -19.47
N TYR A 503 -11.45 -1.37 -20.65
CA TYR A 503 -11.22 -0.32 -21.65
C TYR A 503 -12.53 0.31 -22.12
N THR A 504 -13.54 -0.50 -22.44
CA THR A 504 -14.87 -0.04 -22.85
C THR A 504 -15.51 0.82 -21.75
N ASP A 505 -15.39 0.37 -20.48
CA ASP A 505 -15.90 1.09 -19.32
C ASP A 505 -15.23 2.47 -19.16
N ILE A 506 -13.90 2.55 -19.36
CA ILE A 506 -13.15 3.81 -19.32
C ILE A 506 -13.61 4.76 -20.43
N LEU A 507 -13.80 4.30 -21.67
CA LEU A 507 -14.29 5.14 -22.76
C LEU A 507 -15.72 5.62 -22.52
N GLN A 508 -16.60 4.75 -22.02
CA GLN A 508 -17.94 5.13 -21.65
C GLN A 508 -17.94 6.15 -20.52
N PHE A 509 -17.10 5.98 -19.49
CA PHE A 509 -16.92 6.97 -18.42
C PHE A 509 -16.53 8.34 -18.96
N VAL A 510 -15.55 8.41 -19.86
CA VAL A 510 -15.11 9.66 -20.49
C VAL A 510 -16.28 10.32 -21.24
N SER A 511 -17.04 9.55 -22.03
CA SER A 511 -18.20 10.04 -22.74
C SER A 511 -19.29 10.57 -21.80
N GLU A 512 -19.62 9.83 -20.74
CA GLU A 512 -20.59 10.24 -19.71
C GLU A 512 -20.12 11.49 -18.96
N SER A 513 -18.84 11.60 -18.65
CA SER A 513 -18.26 12.79 -18.01
C SER A 513 -18.39 14.03 -18.87
N CYS A 514 -18.03 13.95 -20.16
CA CYS A 514 -18.16 15.07 -21.11
C CYS A 514 -19.63 15.51 -21.29
N ARG A 515 -20.58 14.56 -21.18
CA ARG A 515 -22.01 14.87 -21.29
C ARG A 515 -22.57 15.55 -20.04
N ARG A 516 -22.05 15.18 -18.84
CA ARG A 516 -22.57 15.66 -17.54
C ARG A 516 -21.96 16.96 -17.10
N PHE A 517 -20.70 17.21 -17.46
CA PHE A 517 -19.91 18.33 -16.95
C PHE A 517 -19.51 19.26 -18.11
N ASP A 518 -20.08 20.45 -18.15
CA ASP A 518 -19.89 21.46 -19.19
C ASP A 518 -18.48 22.07 -19.20
N TRP A 519 -17.75 21.97 -18.10
CA TRP A 519 -16.37 22.44 -17.97
C TRP A 519 -15.34 21.52 -18.62
N ILE A 520 -15.67 20.31 -19.01
CA ILE A 520 -14.78 19.39 -19.70
C ILE A 520 -14.67 19.78 -21.18
N ASP A 521 -13.46 19.88 -21.70
CA ASP A 521 -13.20 20.03 -23.13
C ASP A 521 -12.96 18.66 -23.76
N PRO A 522 -13.92 18.10 -24.51
CA PRO A 522 -13.75 16.77 -25.11
C PRO A 522 -12.71 16.73 -26.23
N GLY A 523 -12.28 17.89 -26.74
CA GLY A 523 -11.21 18.01 -27.74
C GLY A 523 -9.80 18.04 -27.14
N ARG A 524 -9.67 18.15 -25.82
CA ARG A 524 -8.38 18.23 -25.11
C ARG A 524 -8.30 17.25 -23.95
N LEU A 525 -8.29 15.95 -24.29
CA LEU A 525 -8.20 14.86 -23.35
C LEU A 525 -6.82 14.19 -23.42
N GLY A 526 -6.18 13.99 -22.28
CA GLY A 526 -4.98 13.17 -22.14
C GLY A 526 -5.27 11.91 -21.34
N LEU A 527 -4.45 10.87 -21.52
CA LEU A 527 -4.58 9.62 -20.79
C LEU A 527 -3.27 9.28 -20.10
N THR A 528 -3.35 8.85 -18.85
CA THR A 528 -2.21 8.37 -18.07
C THR A 528 -2.61 7.28 -17.09
N GLY A 529 -1.63 6.50 -16.65
CA GLY A 529 -1.75 5.53 -15.58
C GLY A 529 -0.42 4.80 -15.34
N GLY A 530 -0.31 4.16 -14.21
CA GLY A 530 0.87 3.39 -13.81
C GLY A 530 0.58 1.90 -13.69
N SER A 531 1.58 1.04 -13.96
CA SER A 531 1.42 -0.42 -13.85
C SER A 531 0.32 -0.91 -14.81
N TYR A 532 -0.70 -1.60 -14.31
CA TYR A 532 -1.89 -1.93 -15.09
C TYR A 532 -2.54 -0.69 -15.76
N GLY A 533 -2.59 0.45 -15.05
CA GLY A 533 -3.07 1.71 -15.67
C GLY A 533 -2.18 2.19 -16.83
N GLY A 534 -0.88 1.89 -16.78
CA GLY A 534 0.05 2.09 -17.89
C GLY A 534 -0.20 1.11 -19.04
N TYR A 535 -0.48 -0.15 -18.75
CA TYR A 535 -0.95 -1.13 -19.73
C TYR A 535 -2.22 -0.62 -20.43
N MET A 536 -3.22 -0.16 -19.68
CA MET A 536 -4.45 0.40 -20.24
C MET A 536 -4.21 1.67 -21.06
N THR A 537 -3.23 2.49 -20.69
CA THR A 537 -2.80 3.65 -21.49
C THR A 537 -2.23 3.19 -22.85
N ASN A 538 -1.35 2.18 -22.84
CA ASN A 538 -0.80 1.58 -24.06
C ASN A 538 -1.90 0.92 -24.91
N TYR A 539 -2.81 0.19 -24.24
CA TYR A 539 -3.94 -0.50 -24.88
C TYR A 539 -4.87 0.50 -25.58
N ALA A 540 -5.23 1.59 -24.91
CA ALA A 540 -6.09 2.64 -25.50
C ALA A 540 -5.40 3.36 -26.66
N ALA A 541 -4.10 3.63 -26.56
CA ALA A 541 -3.35 4.33 -27.60
C ALA A 541 -3.35 3.59 -28.94
N THR A 542 -3.45 2.26 -28.93
CA THR A 542 -3.52 1.46 -30.16
C THR A 542 -4.93 1.26 -30.71
N ARG A 543 -5.99 1.75 -30.02
CA ARG A 543 -7.40 1.41 -30.31
C ARG A 543 -8.35 2.60 -30.41
N CYS A 544 -7.97 3.79 -29.96
CA CYS A 544 -8.80 4.98 -30.09
C CYS A 544 -7.96 6.25 -30.32
N SER A 545 -8.58 7.29 -30.87
CA SER A 545 -7.97 8.60 -31.21
C SER A 545 -8.58 9.76 -30.42
N ILE A 546 -9.30 9.48 -29.35
CA ILE A 546 -9.95 10.54 -28.55
C ILE A 546 -8.94 11.31 -27.69
N PHE A 547 -7.84 10.68 -27.29
CA PHE A 547 -6.81 11.29 -26.48
C PHE A 547 -5.75 12.00 -27.35
N LYS A 548 -5.37 13.22 -26.94
CA LYS A 548 -4.42 14.06 -27.66
C LYS A 548 -2.99 13.94 -27.14
N ALA A 549 -2.79 13.25 -26.03
CA ALA A 549 -1.50 12.93 -25.44
C ALA A 549 -1.59 11.72 -24.52
N TYR A 550 -0.57 10.88 -24.54
CA TYR A 550 -0.43 9.72 -23.68
C TYR A 550 0.80 9.86 -22.78
N VAL A 551 0.66 9.45 -21.52
CA VAL A 551 1.77 9.29 -20.59
C VAL A 551 1.65 7.93 -19.93
N THR A 552 2.47 6.97 -20.32
CA THR A 552 2.51 5.65 -19.69
C THR A 552 3.58 5.62 -18.59
N GLN A 553 3.25 5.05 -17.45
CA GLN A 553 4.13 5.05 -16.28
C GLN A 553 4.37 3.60 -15.83
N ARG A 554 5.65 3.18 -15.65
CA ARG A 554 6.02 1.85 -15.14
C ARG A 554 5.11 0.74 -15.67
N SER A 555 4.95 0.66 -16.98
CA SER A 555 3.93 -0.16 -17.64
C SER A 555 4.51 -1.42 -18.27
N ILE A 556 3.62 -2.37 -18.54
CA ILE A 556 3.89 -3.51 -19.43
C ILE A 556 3.29 -3.22 -20.80
N ALA A 557 4.03 -3.54 -21.86
CA ALA A 557 3.57 -3.49 -23.24
C ALA A 557 3.72 -4.86 -23.93
N ASN A 558 4.61 -5.68 -23.40
CA ASN A 558 4.87 -7.05 -23.84
C ASN A 558 4.72 -7.98 -22.64
N GLU A 559 3.64 -8.77 -22.60
CA GLU A 559 3.31 -9.64 -21.48
C GLU A 559 4.34 -10.77 -21.29
N LEU A 560 5.05 -11.17 -22.36
CA LEU A 560 6.13 -12.16 -22.25
C LEU A 560 7.28 -11.67 -21.36
N ILE A 561 7.58 -10.37 -21.35
CA ILE A 561 8.56 -9.80 -20.40
C ILE A 561 7.99 -9.84 -18.99
N GLY A 562 6.71 -9.53 -18.81
CA GLY A 562 6.03 -9.66 -17.54
C GLY A 562 6.19 -11.07 -16.96
N TYR A 563 5.89 -12.07 -17.75
CA TYR A 563 6.05 -13.48 -17.38
C TYR A 563 7.51 -13.87 -17.09
N ALA A 564 8.42 -13.57 -18.03
CA ALA A 564 9.79 -14.11 -17.99
C ALA A 564 10.72 -13.35 -17.03
N SER A 565 10.45 -12.08 -16.76
CA SER A 565 11.39 -11.18 -16.07
C SER A 565 10.78 -10.40 -14.92
N SER A 566 9.49 -10.55 -14.61
CA SER A 566 8.87 -9.93 -13.43
C SER A 566 9.26 -10.65 -12.13
N ASP A 567 9.18 -9.96 -11.01
CA ASP A 567 9.25 -10.55 -9.67
C ASP A 567 7.96 -11.34 -9.30
N MET A 568 6.89 -11.21 -10.11
CA MET A 568 5.63 -11.96 -9.97
C MET A 568 5.65 -13.31 -10.71
N GLN A 569 6.79 -13.86 -10.97
CA GLN A 569 7.10 -15.03 -11.79
C GLN A 569 6.02 -16.12 -11.89
N GLY A 570 5.84 -16.60 -13.14
CA GLY A 570 5.35 -17.94 -13.47
C GLY A 570 3.95 -18.33 -12.98
N ASN A 571 2.92 -18.12 -13.78
CA ASN A 571 1.63 -18.75 -13.56
C ASN A 571 1.12 -19.47 -14.81
N SER A 572 2.01 -20.30 -15.42
CA SER A 572 1.64 -21.12 -16.58
C SER A 572 0.77 -22.34 -16.22
N SER A 573 0.61 -22.62 -14.91
CA SER A 573 -0.11 -23.80 -14.41
C SER A 573 -1.62 -23.81 -14.72
N GLU A 574 -2.18 -22.68 -15.15
CA GLU A 574 -3.59 -22.56 -15.56
C GLU A 574 -3.83 -22.97 -17.01
N PHE A 575 -2.76 -23.19 -17.79
CA PHE A 575 -2.85 -23.52 -19.20
C PHE A 575 -2.57 -25.02 -19.44
N SER A 576 -3.22 -25.58 -20.48
CA SER A 576 -3.07 -27.00 -20.85
C SER A 576 -1.64 -27.37 -21.23
N ASP A 577 -0.92 -26.43 -21.83
CA ASP A 577 0.49 -26.54 -22.21
C ASP A 577 1.14 -25.17 -22.35
N PHE A 578 2.47 -25.15 -22.41
CA PHE A 578 3.27 -23.93 -22.51
C PHE A 578 3.02 -23.16 -23.83
N GLY A 579 2.65 -23.82 -24.93
CA GLY A 579 2.35 -23.15 -26.19
C GLY A 579 1.07 -22.33 -26.09
N ALA A 580 0.00 -22.90 -25.53
CA ALA A 580 -1.27 -22.19 -25.32
C ALA A 580 -1.07 -20.96 -24.38
N PHE A 581 -0.22 -21.10 -23.38
CA PHE A 581 0.16 -19.97 -22.52
C PHE A 581 0.89 -18.88 -23.31
N MET A 582 1.88 -19.23 -24.12
CA MET A 582 2.65 -18.25 -24.90
C MET A 582 1.77 -17.50 -25.92
N ASP A 583 0.85 -18.21 -26.59
CA ASP A 583 -0.11 -17.61 -27.53
C ASP A 583 -1.02 -16.60 -26.81
N HIS A 584 -1.52 -16.94 -25.62
CA HIS A 584 -2.33 -16.05 -24.81
C HIS A 584 -1.57 -14.77 -24.40
N GLU A 585 -0.32 -14.88 -23.97
CA GLU A 585 0.49 -13.72 -23.57
C GLU A 585 0.85 -12.82 -24.78
N ILE A 586 1.07 -13.41 -25.96
CA ILE A 586 1.28 -12.65 -27.21
C ILE A 586 0.02 -11.87 -27.59
N ASP A 587 -1.16 -12.49 -27.53
CA ASP A 587 -2.44 -11.84 -27.86
C ASP A 587 -2.76 -10.66 -26.93
N ARG A 588 -2.34 -10.73 -25.68
CA ARG A 588 -2.48 -9.64 -24.70
C ARG A 588 -1.44 -8.54 -24.85
N SER A 589 -0.33 -8.83 -25.53
CA SER A 589 0.77 -7.87 -25.69
C SER A 589 0.40 -6.75 -26.65
N VAL A 590 0.32 -5.52 -26.12
CA VAL A 590 -0.06 -4.33 -26.91
C VAL A 590 1.06 -3.81 -27.79
N ILE A 591 2.27 -4.31 -27.61
CA ILE A 591 3.46 -3.88 -28.37
C ILE A 591 3.29 -4.07 -29.87
N CYS A 592 2.54 -5.10 -30.30
CA CYS A 592 2.29 -5.41 -31.72
C CYS A 592 1.34 -4.44 -32.43
N GLY A 593 0.78 -3.45 -31.73
CA GLY A 593 -0.14 -2.46 -32.29
C GLY A 593 0.36 -1.03 -32.22
N MET A 594 1.63 -0.82 -31.86
CA MET A 594 2.17 0.54 -31.63
C MET A 594 2.20 1.43 -32.89
N GLU A 595 2.18 0.85 -34.07
CA GLU A 595 2.06 1.58 -35.35
C GLU A 595 0.73 2.34 -35.52
N LYS A 596 -0.27 2.03 -34.68
CA LYS A 596 -1.59 2.68 -34.70
C LYS A 596 -1.68 3.91 -33.80
N VAL A 597 -0.64 4.17 -33.01
CA VAL A 597 -0.63 5.33 -32.09
C VAL A 597 -0.56 6.62 -32.90
N ASP A 598 -1.55 7.50 -32.72
CA ASP A 598 -1.71 8.71 -33.53
C ASP A 598 -1.47 10.03 -32.76
N ALA A 599 -1.06 9.94 -31.50
CA ALA A 599 -0.85 11.11 -30.63
C ALA A 599 0.48 11.02 -29.86
N PRO A 600 1.03 12.16 -29.42
CA PRO A 600 2.26 12.27 -28.65
C PRO A 600 2.33 11.30 -27.47
N PHE A 601 3.48 10.60 -27.30
CA PHE A 601 3.63 9.50 -26.36
C PHE A 601 4.85 9.69 -25.45
N LEU A 602 4.61 9.77 -24.13
CA LEU A 602 5.64 9.88 -23.10
C LEU A 602 5.70 8.57 -22.28
N ILE A 603 6.90 8.04 -22.10
CA ILE A 603 7.18 6.85 -21.29
C ILE A 603 7.99 7.27 -20.08
N LEU A 604 7.49 6.96 -18.86
CA LEU A 604 8.18 7.20 -17.59
C LEU A 604 8.39 5.87 -16.87
N HIS A 605 9.64 5.51 -16.55
CA HIS A 605 9.95 4.21 -15.96
C HIS A 605 11.10 4.28 -14.95
N GLY A 606 11.03 3.44 -13.90
CA GLY A 606 12.14 3.23 -12.98
C GLY A 606 13.17 2.25 -13.55
N GLN A 607 14.46 2.53 -13.37
CA GLN A 607 15.52 1.66 -13.85
C GLN A 607 15.53 0.30 -13.13
N ASP A 608 15.21 0.31 -11.83
CA ASP A 608 15.26 -0.86 -10.97
C ASP A 608 13.86 -1.47 -10.75
N ASP A 609 12.94 -1.22 -11.67
CA ASP A 609 11.59 -1.81 -11.67
C ASP A 609 11.68 -3.30 -12.01
N LEU A 610 11.48 -4.14 -11.00
CA LEU A 610 11.47 -5.60 -11.14
C LEU A 610 10.05 -6.16 -11.28
N ARG A 611 9.02 -5.35 -11.03
CA ARG A 611 7.61 -5.72 -11.19
C ARG A 611 7.15 -5.62 -12.64
N CYS A 612 7.36 -4.45 -13.24
CA CYS A 612 7.21 -4.21 -14.66
C CYS A 612 8.61 -3.90 -15.24
N PRO A 613 9.35 -4.91 -15.72
CA PRO A 613 10.77 -4.71 -16.06
C PRO A 613 10.99 -3.61 -17.07
N VAL A 614 12.03 -2.79 -16.85
CA VAL A 614 12.37 -1.60 -17.67
C VAL A 614 12.59 -1.92 -19.15
N GLU A 615 12.92 -3.16 -19.49
CA GLU A 615 13.04 -3.66 -20.85
C GLU A 615 11.73 -3.49 -21.65
N GLY A 616 10.57 -3.56 -20.97
CA GLY A 616 9.27 -3.26 -21.58
C GLY A 616 9.17 -1.81 -22.06
N ALA A 617 9.71 -0.86 -21.31
CA ALA A 617 9.77 0.54 -21.71
C ALA A 617 10.72 0.75 -22.91
N HIS A 618 11.87 0.08 -22.94
CA HIS A 618 12.79 0.11 -24.07
C HIS A 618 12.15 -0.41 -25.35
N GLN A 619 11.47 -1.57 -25.26
CA GLN A 619 10.76 -2.13 -26.42
C GLN A 619 9.66 -1.22 -26.92
N LEU A 620 8.87 -0.62 -26.01
CA LEU A 620 7.81 0.32 -26.35
C LEU A 620 8.36 1.55 -27.08
N PHE A 621 9.47 2.12 -26.57
CA PHE A 621 10.15 3.25 -27.21
C PHE A 621 10.64 2.92 -28.62
N VAL A 622 11.30 1.77 -28.78
CA VAL A 622 11.83 1.32 -30.09
C VAL A 622 10.69 1.08 -31.07
N ALA A 623 9.62 0.38 -30.64
CA ALA A 623 8.46 0.11 -31.49
C ALA A 623 7.80 1.39 -32.00
N LEU A 624 7.63 2.39 -31.13
CA LEU A 624 7.07 3.70 -31.52
C LEU A 624 8.00 4.47 -32.46
N LYS A 625 9.31 4.45 -32.21
CA LYS A 625 10.28 5.17 -33.07
C LYS A 625 10.48 4.53 -34.43
N ASP A 626 10.41 3.21 -34.52
CA ASP A 626 10.59 2.47 -35.76
C ASP A 626 9.34 2.52 -36.66
N SER A 627 8.15 2.59 -36.06
CA SER A 627 6.87 2.55 -36.79
C SER A 627 6.32 3.94 -37.19
N HIS A 628 6.94 5.04 -36.74
CA HIS A 628 6.45 6.39 -36.99
C HIS A 628 7.52 7.28 -37.65
N PRO A 629 7.11 8.41 -38.30
CA PRO A 629 8.05 9.41 -38.82
C PRO A 629 9.01 9.93 -37.73
N GLU A 630 10.21 10.36 -38.14
CA GLU A 630 11.27 10.80 -37.23
C GLU A 630 10.82 11.94 -36.28
N ASP A 631 9.96 12.82 -36.75
CA ASP A 631 9.40 13.95 -36.02
C ASP A 631 8.19 13.61 -35.15
N PHE A 632 7.71 12.35 -35.18
CA PHE A 632 6.62 11.91 -34.28
C PHE A 632 7.03 12.05 -32.82
N PRO A 633 6.21 12.72 -31.98
CA PRO A 633 6.61 13.05 -30.61
C PRO A 633 6.59 11.84 -29.69
N VAL A 634 7.73 11.19 -29.53
CA VAL A 634 7.96 10.13 -28.53
C VAL A 634 9.10 10.53 -27.61
N LYS A 635 8.91 10.39 -26.31
CA LYS A 635 9.96 10.62 -25.31
C LYS A 635 9.92 9.50 -24.27
N MET A 636 11.09 9.01 -23.88
CA MET A 636 11.27 8.08 -22.77
C MET A 636 12.17 8.72 -21.70
N VAL A 637 11.81 8.56 -20.42
CA VAL A 637 12.62 9.00 -19.29
C VAL A 637 12.76 7.83 -18.31
N ILE A 638 14.01 7.42 -18.06
CA ILE A 638 14.36 6.37 -17.12
C ILE A 638 14.93 7.01 -15.85
N TYR A 639 14.41 6.61 -14.69
CA TYR A 639 14.81 7.14 -13.39
C TYR A 639 15.74 6.14 -12.69
N PRO A 640 17.03 6.47 -12.47
CA PRO A 640 17.96 5.58 -11.81
C PRO A 640 17.56 5.36 -10.35
N HIS A 641 17.75 4.13 -9.86
CA HIS A 641 17.43 3.68 -8.48
C HIS A 641 15.95 3.82 -8.09
N VAL A 642 15.07 3.80 -9.07
CA VAL A 642 13.61 3.78 -8.85
C VAL A 642 13.07 2.41 -9.23
N SER A 643 12.41 1.76 -8.27
CA SER A 643 11.67 0.50 -8.42
C SER A 643 10.28 0.72 -9.01
N HIS A 644 9.35 -0.22 -8.83
CA HIS A 644 7.96 -0.11 -9.30
C HIS A 644 7.14 1.00 -8.61
N ASN A 645 7.79 2.02 -8.11
CA ASN A 645 7.16 3.17 -7.48
C ASN A 645 7.41 4.45 -8.28
N GLN A 646 6.76 5.52 -7.88
CA GLN A 646 7.15 6.86 -8.28
C GLN A 646 8.45 7.24 -7.57
N PRO A 647 9.29 8.11 -8.17
CA PRO A 647 10.52 8.54 -7.51
C PRO A 647 10.28 9.12 -6.12
N GLN A 648 11.00 8.59 -5.13
CA GLN A 648 10.89 9.05 -3.74
C GLN A 648 11.89 10.17 -3.41
N GLU A 649 12.99 10.25 -4.13
CA GLU A 649 13.96 11.34 -4.03
C GLU A 649 13.34 12.62 -4.60
N SER A 650 13.42 13.73 -3.85
CA SER A 650 12.68 14.97 -4.14
C SER A 650 12.98 15.57 -5.52
N ARG A 651 14.24 15.59 -5.96
CA ARG A 651 14.62 16.14 -7.29
C ARG A 651 14.13 15.27 -8.43
N GLN A 652 14.22 13.94 -8.27
CA GLN A 652 13.70 12.99 -9.28
C GLN A 652 12.17 13.09 -9.36
N ARG A 653 11.50 13.17 -8.21
CA ARG A 653 10.05 13.35 -8.13
C ARG A 653 9.60 14.66 -8.77
N ALA A 654 10.28 15.76 -8.48
CA ALA A 654 10.00 17.04 -9.11
C ALA A 654 10.17 16.98 -10.63
N HIS A 655 11.24 16.37 -11.11
CA HIS A 655 11.48 16.18 -12.56
C HIS A 655 10.41 15.28 -13.19
N TYR A 656 10.01 14.20 -12.51
CA TYR A 656 8.97 13.26 -12.97
C TYR A 656 7.65 14.00 -13.24
N TYR A 657 7.15 14.72 -12.25
CA TYR A 657 5.89 15.44 -12.37
C TYR A 657 5.97 16.66 -13.30
N GLN A 658 7.08 17.39 -13.31
CA GLN A 658 7.30 18.49 -14.24
C GLN A 658 7.34 18.01 -15.68
N THR A 659 7.93 16.84 -15.93
CA THR A 659 7.98 16.24 -17.27
C THR A 659 6.56 15.85 -17.72
N MET A 660 5.77 15.20 -16.85
CA MET A 660 4.40 14.81 -17.15
C MET A 660 3.50 16.04 -17.38
N LEU A 661 3.57 17.01 -16.48
CA LEU A 661 2.81 18.27 -16.60
C LEU A 661 3.20 19.05 -17.86
N GLY A 662 4.51 19.14 -18.16
CA GLY A 662 5.01 19.80 -19.37
C GLY A 662 4.54 19.11 -20.64
N TRP A 663 4.43 17.78 -20.64
CA TRP A 663 3.89 17.01 -21.75
C TRP A 663 2.41 17.34 -22.00
N PHE A 664 1.58 17.26 -20.99
CA PHE A 664 0.16 17.59 -21.12
C PHE A 664 -0.07 19.07 -21.50
N ARG A 665 0.67 20.01 -20.91
CA ARG A 665 0.58 21.44 -21.31
C ARG A 665 0.94 21.72 -22.76
N LYS A 666 1.84 20.92 -23.32
CA LYS A 666 2.28 21.09 -24.69
C LYS A 666 1.25 20.57 -25.70
N TYR A 667 0.51 19.53 -25.35
CA TYR A 667 -0.29 18.81 -26.33
C TYR A 667 -1.81 18.86 -26.04
N LEU A 668 -2.25 19.35 -24.87
CA LEU A 668 -3.64 19.62 -24.53
C LEU A 668 -3.94 21.12 -24.47
#